data_43b46a041ba442c18cb0acf3a9b6fd06
#
_entry.id   43b46a041ba442c18cb0acf3a9b6fd06
#
_cell.length_a   1.000
_cell.length_b   1.000
_cell.length_c   1.000
_cell.angle_alpha   90.00
_cell.angle_beta   90.00
_cell.angle_gamma   90.00
#
_symmetry.space_group_name_H-M   'P 1'
#
loop_
_entity.id
_entity.type
_entity.pdbx_description
1 polymer ?
#
loop_
_entity_poly.entity_id
_entity_poly.type
_entity_poly.pdbx_seq_one_letter_code
_entity_poly.pdbx_strand_id
1 'polypeptide(L)'
;MILRLSPFRDIVKSTPHQFLYGECARLLPDSQIDFAFLPMERERKKEGLELVGIRSHRRAADFDLILISNSYAVELINLPYMLRLANIPYSTDERVLQHTKPLLVMGGSNALASQGILYASDNALVDALYLGEGENNTTALVKALMDIPLEGRRAKLIGLQGVIPGLKVFGAPWQKIIKAIYADTEVELLATSKQALFDSSEATTARLQIAYGCPGFCTFCFEGWERKPYREVPFEALLRAAHSLRKETGADTLEITAFNFNTHTEVVRLIKELNRLFFRVNFMSQRADILARNPSLVHYEVSSDKRQYTIGVEGISQKMRSYFHKDLDKATLLHVIKLLLAEQIREIKLFFILSGLETDNDILDFKGLLDSIEKMKIQSNRGVRILCSFGLLVRMPFTPLRYERLLLTEQEWEDVVSKVRQTVQSSGYEFRLTYPYEEYFLSQALVMTNQFIAPTLEKMARKGLVYDQSLPSGAWKFFCTEVKWNSSFIKEKTEDYPFAYDFVDCRIPSSFLYQRFLSAKAGLEAGSCLGDVCKGCSSCNREQRSFLANHTISMPTQRDCEEISLIMKEKAQARPLFIKVDIPKEYAGARRETKAAFIIKQLVNKIEAGTEAVMTVRDVLFDGDSFEGKMISWYGQSVYAVYPFSNGQRDSLACALSQNGYLVGQEPLSIKKIGIRIENALVQDGQQLEKIASQLLKDMYMPYILSRKGAVTNFTIVPKALKKHVVQSCKIMDKMILLECQSKFDLSSIRDKGYIAQLLIE
;
A
#
# COMPACT_ATOMS: atom_id res chain seq x y z
N MET A 1 -6.35 -12.65 16.78
CA MET A 1 -5.90 -12.80 15.37
C MET A 1 -6.23 -11.56 14.57
N ILE A 2 -5.36 -11.13 13.68
CA ILE A 2 -5.61 -10.05 12.71
C ILE A 2 -5.89 -10.68 11.35
N LEU A 3 -7.08 -10.46 10.80
CA LEU A 3 -7.57 -11.06 9.58
C LEU A 3 -7.68 -10.02 8.46
N ARG A 4 -7.07 -10.29 7.29
CA ARG A 4 -7.21 -9.51 6.06
C ARG A 4 -7.99 -10.31 5.03
N LEU A 5 -8.91 -9.64 4.35
CA LEU A 5 -9.79 -10.27 3.35
C LEU A 5 -9.12 -10.48 1.98
N SER A 6 -7.89 -10.07 1.81
CA SER A 6 -7.08 -10.22 0.58
C SER A 6 -5.85 -11.10 0.82
N PRO A 7 -5.26 -11.71 -0.23
CA PRO A 7 -4.03 -12.47 -0.11
C PRO A 7 -2.86 -11.60 0.34
N PHE A 8 -1.92 -12.17 1.08
CA PHE A 8 -0.76 -11.43 1.61
C PHE A 8 0.05 -10.72 0.51
N ARG A 9 0.26 -11.36 -0.65
CA ARG A 9 1.00 -10.76 -1.78
C ARG A 9 0.43 -9.41 -2.25
N ASP A 10 -0.89 -9.22 -2.13
CA ASP A 10 -1.57 -8.02 -2.65
C ASP A 10 -1.59 -6.89 -1.61
N ILE A 11 -1.41 -7.24 -0.34
CA ILE A 11 -1.47 -6.30 0.78
C ILE A 11 -0.14 -6.09 1.49
N VAL A 12 0.96 -6.65 0.99
CA VAL A 12 2.30 -6.48 1.57
C VAL A 12 2.70 -5.00 1.70
N LYS A 13 2.20 -4.16 0.79
CA LYS A 13 2.38 -2.69 0.80
C LYS A 13 1.29 -1.94 1.59
N SER A 14 0.32 -2.63 2.16
CA SER A 14 -0.81 -2.06 2.89
C SER A 14 -0.48 -1.92 4.38
N THR A 15 -1.02 -0.89 5.03
CA THR A 15 -0.74 -0.59 6.44
C THR A 15 -1.71 -1.18 7.46
N PRO A 16 -2.99 -1.52 7.16
CA PRO A 16 -3.97 -1.84 8.19
C PRO A 16 -3.60 -2.99 9.13
N HIS A 17 -3.01 -4.08 8.61
CA HIS A 17 -2.58 -5.20 9.45
C HIS A 17 -1.38 -4.83 10.33
N GLN A 18 -0.48 -3.98 9.83
CA GLN A 18 0.65 -3.45 10.61
C GLN A 18 0.18 -2.48 11.68
N PHE A 19 -0.81 -1.64 11.36
CA PHE A 19 -1.44 -0.74 12.33
C PHE A 19 -2.08 -1.54 13.48
N LEU A 20 -2.95 -2.51 13.19
CA LEU A 20 -3.58 -3.35 14.20
C LEU A 20 -2.55 -4.11 15.04
N TYR A 21 -1.46 -4.58 14.41
CA TYR A 21 -0.37 -5.21 15.14
C TYR A 21 0.32 -4.22 16.09
N GLY A 22 0.65 -3.02 15.62
CA GLY A 22 1.27 -1.98 16.43
C GLY A 22 0.43 -1.60 17.64
N GLU A 23 -0.89 -1.40 17.43
CA GLU A 23 -1.85 -1.11 18.50
C GLU A 23 -1.89 -2.23 19.56
N CYS A 24 -2.05 -3.48 19.12
CA CYS A 24 -2.14 -4.61 20.03
C CYS A 24 -0.79 -4.93 20.73
N ALA A 25 0.31 -4.94 20.00
CA ALA A 25 1.62 -5.33 20.52
C ALA A 25 2.21 -4.28 21.49
N ARG A 26 1.78 -3.03 21.39
CA ARG A 26 2.23 -1.94 22.28
C ARG A 26 1.77 -2.13 23.71
N LEU A 27 0.52 -2.53 23.90
CA LEU A 27 -0.11 -2.59 25.23
C LEU A 27 -0.42 -4.02 25.73
N LEU A 28 -0.26 -5.03 24.87
CA LEU A 28 -0.55 -6.42 25.19
C LEU A 28 0.65 -7.33 24.84
N PRO A 29 1.83 -7.09 25.47
CA PRO A 29 3.07 -7.80 25.12
C PRO A 29 2.98 -9.31 25.32
N ASP A 30 2.18 -9.77 26.29
CA ASP A 30 2.01 -11.19 26.62
C ASP A 30 0.93 -11.90 25.80
N SER A 31 0.24 -11.17 24.90
CA SER A 31 -0.81 -11.74 24.06
C SER A 31 -0.23 -12.36 22.81
N GLN A 32 -0.75 -13.51 22.43
CA GLN A 32 -0.42 -14.16 21.16
C GLN A 32 -1.11 -13.44 20.00
N ILE A 33 -0.38 -12.61 19.29
CA ILE A 33 -0.88 -11.91 18.09
C ILE A 33 -0.41 -12.67 16.86
N ASP A 34 -1.37 -13.10 16.02
CA ASP A 34 -1.11 -13.78 14.77
C ASP A 34 -1.92 -13.17 13.63
N PHE A 35 -1.58 -13.52 12.40
CA PHE A 35 -2.19 -13.00 11.20
C PHE A 35 -2.79 -14.12 10.37
N ALA A 36 -3.92 -13.83 9.71
CA ALA A 36 -4.45 -14.66 8.64
C ALA A 36 -4.82 -13.78 7.45
N PHE A 37 -4.62 -14.34 6.26
CA PHE A 37 -4.88 -13.70 4.98
C PHE A 37 -5.71 -14.64 4.12
N LEU A 38 -6.41 -14.09 3.11
CA LEU A 38 -7.08 -14.93 2.13
C LEU A 38 -6.05 -15.89 1.50
N PRO A 39 -6.27 -17.21 1.53
CA PRO A 39 -5.37 -18.15 0.87
C PRO A 39 -5.30 -17.89 -0.64
N MET A 40 -4.11 -18.05 -1.22
CA MET A 40 -3.93 -17.90 -2.66
C MET A 40 -4.71 -18.98 -3.44
N GLU A 41 -5.00 -18.72 -4.71
CA GLU A 41 -5.79 -19.64 -5.55
C GLU A 41 -5.25 -21.09 -5.53
N ARG A 42 -3.93 -21.26 -5.61
CA ARG A 42 -3.28 -22.59 -5.54
C ARG A 42 -3.52 -23.32 -4.21
N GLU A 43 -3.68 -22.57 -3.12
CA GLU A 43 -3.95 -23.11 -1.79
C GLU A 43 -5.42 -23.47 -1.64
N ARG A 44 -6.32 -22.63 -2.18
CA ARG A 44 -7.75 -22.86 -2.17
C ARG A 44 -8.19 -24.12 -2.92
N LYS A 45 -7.35 -24.64 -3.84
CA LYS A 45 -7.58 -25.89 -4.57
C LYS A 45 -7.25 -27.15 -3.75
N LYS A 46 -6.64 -27.01 -2.55
CA LYS A 46 -6.33 -28.13 -1.67
C LYS A 46 -7.57 -28.56 -0.89
N GLU A 47 -7.80 -29.86 -0.82
CA GLU A 47 -8.82 -30.43 0.06
C GLU A 47 -8.43 -30.25 1.53
N GLY A 48 -9.42 -30.06 2.41
CA GLY A 48 -9.20 -29.92 3.84
C GLY A 48 -8.47 -28.64 4.25
N LEU A 49 -8.48 -27.59 3.39
CA LEU A 49 -7.87 -26.32 3.74
C LEU A 49 -8.59 -25.67 4.93
N GLU A 50 -7.86 -25.40 5.99
CA GLU A 50 -8.31 -24.66 7.16
C GLU A 50 -7.66 -23.28 7.23
N LEU A 51 -8.35 -22.29 7.80
CA LEU A 51 -7.80 -20.97 8.07
C LEU A 51 -7.00 -21.00 9.38
N VAL A 52 -5.69 -20.82 9.26
CA VAL A 52 -4.75 -20.85 10.38
C VAL A 52 -3.93 -19.56 10.46
N GLY A 53 -3.41 -19.26 11.64
CA GLY A 53 -2.43 -18.19 11.81
C GLY A 53 -1.11 -18.51 11.13
N ILE A 54 -0.53 -17.55 10.40
CA ILE A 54 0.68 -17.78 9.60
C ILE A 54 1.96 -18.00 10.43
N ARG A 55 1.94 -17.64 11.71
CA ARG A 55 3.08 -17.81 12.63
C ARG A 55 2.92 -19.00 13.55
N SER A 56 1.76 -19.12 14.20
CA SER A 56 1.49 -20.15 15.19
C SER A 56 0.93 -21.45 14.61
N HIS A 57 0.44 -21.42 13.36
CA HIS A 57 -0.35 -22.49 12.74
C HIS A 57 -1.60 -22.89 13.52
N ARG A 58 -2.03 -22.07 14.49
CA ARG A 58 -3.25 -22.27 15.27
C ARG A 58 -4.48 -21.94 14.42
N ARG A 59 -5.53 -22.76 14.51
CA ARG A 59 -6.77 -22.53 13.76
C ARG A 59 -7.42 -21.21 14.14
N ALA A 60 -8.02 -20.51 13.19
CA ALA A 60 -8.69 -19.22 13.43
C ALA A 60 -9.80 -19.32 14.48
N ALA A 61 -10.56 -20.43 14.48
CA ALA A 61 -11.61 -20.66 15.48
C ALA A 61 -11.11 -20.80 16.93
N ASP A 62 -9.81 -21.07 17.13
CA ASP A 62 -9.25 -21.25 18.48
C ASP A 62 -8.77 -19.94 19.12
N PHE A 63 -8.80 -18.84 18.38
CA PHE A 63 -8.48 -17.51 18.93
C PHE A 63 -9.65 -16.95 19.74
N ASP A 64 -9.34 -16.02 20.61
CA ASP A 64 -10.33 -15.36 21.47
C ASP A 64 -11.06 -14.23 20.76
N LEU A 65 -10.34 -13.52 19.89
CA LEU A 65 -10.80 -12.37 19.14
C LEU A 65 -10.17 -12.36 17.75
N ILE A 66 -10.98 -12.06 16.74
CA ILE A 66 -10.55 -11.83 15.37
C ILE A 66 -10.86 -10.39 14.98
N LEU A 67 -9.82 -9.59 14.77
CA LEU A 67 -9.92 -8.25 14.21
C LEU A 67 -9.83 -8.36 12.70
N ILE A 68 -10.92 -8.03 12.02
CA ILE A 68 -11.05 -8.12 10.55
C ILE A 68 -10.87 -6.72 9.97
N SER A 69 -9.93 -6.57 9.04
CA SER A 69 -9.75 -5.29 8.34
C SER A 69 -10.29 -5.39 6.91
N ASN A 70 -11.32 -4.60 6.63
CA ASN A 70 -11.92 -4.42 5.31
C ASN A 70 -11.46 -3.08 4.71
N SER A 71 -10.65 -3.12 3.66
CA SER A 71 -10.07 -1.92 3.01
C SER A 71 -10.72 -1.58 1.67
N TYR A 72 -11.24 -2.58 0.95
CA TYR A 72 -11.86 -2.41 -0.36
C TYR A 72 -13.27 -2.98 -0.35
N ALA A 73 -14.19 -2.33 -1.07
CA ALA A 73 -15.58 -2.79 -1.11
C ALA A 73 -15.69 -4.24 -1.59
N VAL A 74 -15.03 -4.57 -2.70
CA VAL A 74 -15.15 -5.88 -3.36
C VAL A 74 -14.54 -7.03 -2.54
N GLU A 75 -13.55 -6.79 -1.67
CA GLU A 75 -13.00 -7.85 -0.82
C GLU A 75 -14.00 -8.37 0.23
N LEU A 76 -15.10 -7.65 0.44
CA LEU A 76 -16.15 -8.07 1.37
C LEU A 76 -16.77 -9.43 0.98
N ILE A 77 -16.81 -9.78 -0.31
CA ILE A 77 -17.31 -11.10 -0.76
C ILE A 77 -16.47 -12.27 -0.22
N ASN A 78 -15.23 -12.00 0.19
CA ASN A 78 -14.31 -13.00 0.74
C ASN A 78 -14.61 -13.32 2.20
N LEU A 79 -15.31 -12.45 2.92
CA LEU A 79 -15.58 -12.65 4.36
C LEU A 79 -16.30 -13.98 4.64
N PRO A 80 -17.46 -14.33 4.01
CA PRO A 80 -18.10 -15.61 4.27
C PRO A 80 -17.24 -16.82 3.85
N TYR A 81 -16.44 -16.68 2.79
CA TYR A 81 -15.51 -17.73 2.38
C TYR A 81 -14.46 -18.01 3.48
N MET A 82 -13.90 -16.98 4.08
CA MET A 82 -12.91 -17.12 5.14
C MET A 82 -13.54 -17.65 6.44
N LEU A 83 -14.75 -17.22 6.79
CA LEU A 83 -15.50 -17.79 7.93
C LEU A 83 -15.73 -19.29 7.74
N ARG A 84 -16.07 -19.74 6.53
CA ARG A 84 -16.21 -21.16 6.22
C ARG A 84 -14.90 -21.93 6.40
N LEU A 85 -13.77 -21.39 5.89
CA LEU A 85 -12.45 -22.00 6.08
C LEU A 85 -12.02 -22.05 7.55
N ALA A 86 -12.50 -21.11 8.35
CA ALA A 86 -12.27 -21.07 9.79
C ALA A 86 -13.22 -21.99 10.58
N ASN A 87 -14.20 -22.59 9.93
CA ASN A 87 -15.29 -23.32 10.60
C ASN A 87 -16.03 -22.46 11.64
N ILE A 88 -16.27 -21.19 11.30
CA ILE A 88 -17.00 -20.22 12.13
C ILE A 88 -18.37 -19.99 11.50
N PRO A 89 -19.48 -20.07 12.27
CA PRO A 89 -20.82 -19.81 11.78
C PRO A 89 -20.96 -18.42 11.18
N TYR A 90 -21.75 -18.29 10.11
CA TYR A 90 -21.88 -17.04 9.37
C TYR A 90 -22.57 -15.94 10.16
N SER A 91 -23.69 -16.25 10.79
CA SER A 91 -24.50 -15.24 11.46
C SER A 91 -24.14 -15.06 12.93
N THR A 92 -24.33 -13.86 13.44
CA THR A 92 -24.17 -13.54 14.85
C THR A 92 -25.05 -14.46 15.72
N ASP A 93 -26.31 -14.69 15.31
CA ASP A 93 -27.25 -15.53 16.06
C ASP A 93 -26.76 -16.97 16.18
N GLU A 94 -26.26 -17.56 15.09
CA GLU A 94 -25.66 -18.90 15.11
C GLU A 94 -24.45 -18.99 16.03
N ARG A 95 -23.56 -17.96 15.99
CA ARG A 95 -22.38 -17.92 16.87
C ARG A 95 -22.78 -17.84 18.34
N VAL A 96 -23.84 -17.11 18.65
CA VAL A 96 -24.37 -17.02 20.02
C VAL A 96 -24.93 -18.38 20.46
N LEU A 97 -25.76 -19.01 19.63
CA LEU A 97 -26.38 -20.34 19.93
C LEU A 97 -25.34 -21.44 20.09
N GLN A 98 -24.28 -21.41 19.30
CA GLN A 98 -23.20 -22.40 19.31
C GLN A 98 -22.07 -22.08 20.28
N HIS A 99 -22.16 -20.98 21.05
CA HIS A 99 -21.11 -20.52 21.96
C HIS A 99 -19.73 -20.44 21.30
N THR A 100 -19.67 -19.97 20.03
CA THR A 100 -18.43 -19.88 19.26
C THR A 100 -17.39 -19.02 19.96
N LYS A 101 -16.16 -19.53 20.06
CA LYS A 101 -15.08 -18.90 20.83
C LYS A 101 -14.67 -17.52 20.35
N PRO A 102 -14.31 -17.30 19.05
CA PRO A 102 -13.85 -15.97 18.65
C PRO A 102 -15.01 -14.97 18.53
N LEU A 103 -14.79 -13.79 19.11
CA LEU A 103 -15.58 -12.62 18.75
C LEU A 103 -15.01 -12.02 17.45
N LEU A 104 -15.87 -11.60 16.54
CA LEU A 104 -15.53 -11.04 15.24
C LEU A 104 -15.79 -9.54 15.25
N VAL A 105 -14.73 -8.72 15.19
CA VAL A 105 -14.86 -7.27 15.07
C VAL A 105 -14.27 -6.82 13.75
N MET A 106 -15.07 -6.21 12.89
CA MET A 106 -14.63 -5.71 11.58
C MET A 106 -14.49 -4.20 11.61
N GLY A 107 -13.32 -3.73 11.19
CA GLY A 107 -12.99 -2.32 10.98
C GLY A 107 -12.30 -2.12 9.62
N GLY A 108 -11.58 -1.02 9.51
CA GLY A 108 -10.86 -0.63 8.30
C GLY A 108 -11.55 0.49 7.54
N SER A 109 -10.87 1.06 6.53
CA SER A 109 -11.36 2.26 5.82
C SER A 109 -12.73 2.05 5.14
N ASN A 110 -13.05 0.83 4.74
CA ASN A 110 -14.35 0.53 4.13
C ASN A 110 -15.44 0.06 5.14
N ALA A 111 -15.18 0.04 6.44
CA ALA A 111 -16.16 -0.42 7.43
C ALA A 111 -17.45 0.42 7.42
N LEU A 112 -17.36 1.73 7.22
CA LEU A 112 -18.49 2.64 7.08
C LEU A 112 -19.37 2.35 5.84
N ALA A 113 -18.82 1.69 4.83
CA ALA A 113 -19.50 1.31 3.59
C ALA A 113 -19.84 -0.18 3.54
N SER A 114 -19.71 -0.92 4.64
CA SER A 114 -19.86 -2.38 4.69
C SER A 114 -21.29 -2.82 5.04
N GLN A 115 -22.31 -2.27 4.38
CA GLN A 115 -23.70 -2.63 4.66
C GLN A 115 -24.03 -4.07 4.21
N GLY A 116 -23.24 -4.62 3.29
CA GLY A 116 -23.40 -5.98 2.76
C GLY A 116 -23.28 -7.11 3.79
N ILE A 117 -22.76 -6.83 5.01
CA ILE A 117 -22.63 -7.84 6.05
C ILE A 117 -23.95 -8.16 6.77
N LEU A 118 -25.01 -7.39 6.54
CA LEU A 118 -26.26 -7.51 7.29
C LEU A 118 -27.15 -8.64 6.76
N TYR A 119 -27.66 -9.48 7.67
CA TYR A 119 -28.79 -10.39 7.43
C TYR A 119 -30.13 -9.72 7.74
N ALA A 120 -30.15 -8.99 8.86
CA ALA A 120 -31.24 -8.18 9.36
C ALA A 120 -30.65 -7.08 10.25
N SER A 121 -31.48 -6.21 10.85
CA SER A 121 -31.03 -5.06 11.61
C SER A 121 -30.05 -5.39 12.75
N ASP A 122 -30.22 -6.55 13.40
CA ASP A 122 -29.42 -6.96 14.55
C ASP A 122 -28.64 -8.28 14.32
N ASN A 123 -28.60 -8.78 13.10
CA ASN A 123 -27.87 -9.99 12.73
C ASN A 123 -26.95 -9.74 11.54
N ALA A 124 -25.71 -10.20 11.63
CA ALA A 124 -24.65 -9.89 10.68
C ALA A 124 -23.59 -10.99 10.59
N LEU A 125 -22.74 -10.89 9.56
CA LEU A 125 -21.55 -11.76 9.38
C LEU A 125 -20.49 -11.56 10.49
N VAL A 126 -20.53 -10.46 11.24
CA VAL A 126 -19.60 -10.15 12.35
C VAL A 126 -20.36 -9.77 13.60
N ASP A 127 -19.70 -9.83 14.76
CA ASP A 127 -20.32 -9.48 16.06
C ASP A 127 -20.37 -7.98 16.31
N ALA A 128 -19.37 -7.24 15.76
CA ALA A 128 -19.33 -5.78 15.85
C ALA A 128 -18.63 -5.16 14.65
N LEU A 129 -19.00 -3.89 14.38
CA LEU A 129 -18.27 -2.98 13.50
C LEU A 129 -17.52 -1.97 14.34
N TYR A 130 -16.30 -1.65 13.90
CA TYR A 130 -15.56 -0.50 14.40
C TYR A 130 -15.47 0.56 13.29
N LEU A 131 -15.99 1.75 13.54
CA LEU A 131 -16.24 2.80 12.55
C LEU A 131 -15.39 4.05 12.86
N GLY A 132 -14.45 4.36 12.00
CA GLY A 132 -13.54 5.49 12.13
C GLY A 132 -12.10 5.09 12.46
N GLU A 133 -11.36 5.99 13.11
CA GLU A 133 -9.93 5.84 13.39
C GLU A 133 -9.70 4.98 14.64
N GLY A 134 -8.84 3.98 14.51
CA GLY A 134 -8.69 2.90 15.52
C GLY A 134 -7.68 3.16 16.61
N GLU A 135 -6.90 4.24 16.51
CA GLU A 135 -5.84 4.60 17.45
C GLU A 135 -6.36 4.66 18.90
N ASN A 136 -5.66 4.02 19.82
CA ASN A 136 -6.00 3.85 21.23
C ASN A 136 -7.33 3.10 21.48
N ASN A 137 -8.37 3.30 20.68
CA ASN A 137 -9.68 2.67 20.87
C ASN A 137 -9.65 1.17 20.57
N THR A 138 -8.92 0.74 19.53
CA THR A 138 -8.74 -0.69 19.22
C THR A 138 -8.07 -1.39 20.39
N THR A 139 -7.04 -0.79 20.97
CA THR A 139 -6.35 -1.34 22.14
C THR A 139 -7.25 -1.39 23.37
N ALA A 140 -8.02 -0.32 23.63
CA ALA A 140 -8.98 -0.27 24.73
C ALA A 140 -10.03 -1.37 24.60
N LEU A 141 -10.57 -1.60 23.38
CA LEU A 141 -11.50 -2.67 23.09
C LEU A 141 -10.89 -4.05 23.38
N VAL A 142 -9.71 -4.32 22.81
CA VAL A 142 -9.05 -5.63 22.96
C VAL A 142 -8.73 -5.89 24.44
N LYS A 143 -8.17 -4.92 25.14
CA LYS A 143 -7.89 -5.04 26.58
C LYS A 143 -9.13 -5.34 27.38
N ALA A 144 -10.20 -4.56 27.22
CA ALA A 144 -11.46 -4.74 27.94
C ALA A 144 -12.10 -6.12 27.71
N LEU A 145 -11.86 -6.77 26.56
CA LEU A 145 -12.36 -8.10 26.27
C LEU A 145 -11.43 -9.21 26.79
N MET A 146 -10.11 -8.97 26.81
CA MET A 146 -9.15 -9.99 27.26
C MET A 146 -9.05 -10.07 28.79
N ASP A 147 -9.37 -8.99 29.51
CA ASP A 147 -9.33 -8.93 30.96
C ASP A 147 -10.46 -9.76 31.66
N ILE A 148 -11.36 -10.36 30.91
CA ILE A 148 -12.51 -11.13 31.43
C ILE A 148 -12.57 -12.57 30.89
N PRO A 149 -13.17 -13.52 31.63
CA PRO A 149 -13.41 -14.87 31.17
C PRO A 149 -14.24 -14.93 29.88
N LEU A 150 -14.05 -15.99 29.09
CA LEU A 150 -14.66 -16.17 27.77
C LEU A 150 -16.18 -16.01 27.78
N GLU A 151 -16.84 -16.62 28.77
CA GLU A 151 -18.30 -16.64 28.92
C GLU A 151 -18.90 -15.22 29.07
N GLY A 152 -18.14 -14.28 29.62
CA GLY A 152 -18.56 -12.89 29.83
C GLY A 152 -18.27 -11.95 28.68
N ARG A 153 -17.43 -12.34 27.71
CA ARG A 153 -16.90 -11.43 26.68
C ARG A 153 -17.96 -10.83 25.77
N ARG A 154 -18.97 -11.62 25.39
CA ARG A 154 -20.05 -11.11 24.56
C ARG A 154 -20.89 -10.06 25.28
N ALA A 155 -21.26 -10.30 26.53
CA ALA A 155 -21.98 -9.33 27.34
C ALA A 155 -21.15 -8.07 27.56
N LYS A 156 -19.82 -8.22 27.77
CA LYS A 156 -18.89 -7.11 27.85
C LYS A 156 -18.85 -6.32 26.54
N LEU A 157 -18.76 -6.98 25.39
CA LEU A 157 -18.75 -6.32 24.08
C LEU A 157 -20.02 -5.46 23.90
N ILE A 158 -21.19 -6.01 24.22
CA ILE A 158 -22.44 -5.25 24.20
C ILE A 158 -22.38 -4.01 25.10
N GLY A 159 -21.88 -4.15 26.33
CA GLY A 159 -21.73 -3.06 27.28
C GLY A 159 -20.68 -1.99 26.86
N LEU A 160 -19.83 -2.30 25.93
CA LEU A 160 -18.83 -1.35 25.41
C LEU A 160 -19.40 -0.44 24.29
N GLN A 161 -20.56 -0.78 23.70
CA GLN A 161 -21.24 0.13 22.78
C GLN A 161 -21.64 1.42 23.52
N GLY A 162 -21.30 2.57 22.93
CA GLY A 162 -21.50 3.90 23.58
C GLY A 162 -20.37 4.30 24.54
N VAL A 163 -19.55 3.34 25.02
CA VAL A 163 -18.35 3.62 25.81
C VAL A 163 -17.13 3.82 24.88
N ILE A 164 -16.96 2.91 23.91
CA ILE A 164 -15.90 3.04 22.90
C ILE A 164 -16.48 3.75 21.68
N PRO A 165 -15.96 4.93 21.30
CA PRO A 165 -16.38 5.64 20.10
C PRO A 165 -16.24 4.76 18.86
N GLY A 166 -17.21 4.84 17.96
CA GLY A 166 -17.20 4.09 16.70
C GLY A 166 -17.61 2.61 16.79
N LEU A 167 -17.82 2.06 17.99
CA LEU A 167 -18.19 0.67 18.17
C LEU A 167 -19.70 0.47 17.97
N LYS A 168 -20.10 -0.30 16.95
CA LYS A 168 -21.46 -0.82 16.75
C LYS A 168 -21.45 -2.32 17.02
N VAL A 169 -22.24 -2.77 17.98
CA VAL A 169 -22.39 -4.19 18.35
C VAL A 169 -23.74 -4.69 17.87
N PHE A 170 -23.75 -5.81 17.16
CA PHE A 170 -24.99 -6.46 16.71
C PHE A 170 -25.65 -7.19 17.88
N GLY A 171 -26.97 -6.99 18.01
CA GLY A 171 -27.74 -7.44 19.18
C GLY A 171 -27.70 -6.52 20.40
N ALA A 172 -26.99 -5.40 20.34
CA ALA A 172 -27.04 -4.36 21.35
C ALA A 172 -28.24 -3.41 21.10
N PRO A 173 -28.77 -2.72 22.14
CA PRO A 173 -29.82 -1.72 21.97
C PRO A 173 -29.46 -0.69 20.92
N TRP A 174 -30.45 -0.28 20.13
CA TRP A 174 -30.22 0.70 19.06
C TRP A 174 -29.76 2.03 19.63
N GLN A 175 -28.70 2.58 19.05
CA GLN A 175 -28.26 3.94 19.25
C GLN A 175 -27.51 4.46 18.01
N LYS A 176 -27.51 5.77 17.81
CA LYS A 176 -26.68 6.38 16.76
C LYS A 176 -25.21 6.31 17.14
N ILE A 177 -24.40 5.79 16.25
CA ILE A 177 -22.96 5.58 16.48
C ILE A 177 -22.17 6.78 15.98
N ILE A 178 -21.54 7.49 16.88
CA ILE A 178 -20.60 8.57 16.52
C ILE A 178 -19.30 7.91 16.06
N LYS A 179 -18.86 8.16 14.85
CA LYS A 179 -17.59 7.61 14.35
C LYS A 179 -16.42 8.07 15.23
N ALA A 180 -15.44 7.19 15.42
CA ALA A 180 -14.22 7.51 16.12
C ALA A 180 -13.33 8.47 15.33
N ILE A 181 -12.78 9.46 16.02
CA ILE A 181 -11.75 10.38 15.49
C ILE A 181 -10.59 10.39 16.46
N TYR A 182 -9.40 10.13 15.95
CA TYR A 182 -8.17 10.28 16.72
C TYR A 182 -7.78 11.76 16.77
N ALA A 183 -7.97 12.37 17.91
CA ALA A 183 -7.72 13.80 18.10
C ALA A 183 -6.30 14.11 18.57
N ASP A 184 -5.72 13.20 19.35
CA ASP A 184 -4.40 13.35 19.95
C ASP A 184 -3.31 12.86 18.99
N THR A 185 -2.79 13.78 18.17
CA THR A 185 -1.70 13.49 17.24
C THR A 185 -0.31 13.65 17.85
N GLU A 186 -0.22 14.03 19.15
CA GLU A 186 1.05 14.26 19.86
C GLU A 186 1.58 13.01 20.58
N VAL A 187 0.89 11.87 20.46
CA VAL A 187 1.31 10.62 21.13
C VAL A 187 2.72 10.23 20.71
N GLU A 188 3.56 9.95 21.70
CA GLU A 188 4.98 9.61 21.50
C GLU A 188 5.22 8.36 20.64
N LEU A 189 4.25 7.44 20.61
CA LEU A 189 4.30 6.22 19.86
C LEU A 189 3.07 6.11 18.95
N LEU A 190 3.25 6.47 17.70
CA LEU A 190 2.28 6.12 16.66
C LEU A 190 2.26 4.60 16.51
N ALA A 191 1.07 4.02 16.37
CA ALA A 191 0.92 2.57 16.15
C ALA A 191 1.76 2.08 14.96
N THR A 192 1.93 2.92 13.95
CA THR A 192 2.76 2.65 12.77
C THR A 192 4.26 2.57 13.09
N SER A 193 4.72 2.99 14.27
CA SER A 193 6.14 2.85 14.66
C SER A 193 6.54 1.41 15.00
N LYS A 194 5.58 0.52 15.29
CA LYS A 194 5.81 -0.88 15.59
C LYS A 194 5.17 -1.76 14.54
N GLN A 195 5.97 -2.42 13.73
CA GLN A 195 5.53 -3.24 12.61
C GLN A 195 6.08 -4.67 12.72
N ALA A 196 5.30 -5.64 12.25
CA ALA A 196 5.75 -7.01 12.15
C ALA A 196 6.62 -7.20 10.91
N LEU A 197 7.75 -7.91 11.07
CA LEU A 197 8.59 -8.30 9.94
C LEU A 197 7.99 -9.53 9.25
N PHE A 198 7.77 -9.43 7.96
CA PHE A 198 7.35 -10.52 7.08
C PHE A 198 8.43 -10.82 6.04
N ASP A 199 8.53 -12.09 5.62
CA ASP A 199 9.41 -12.46 4.51
C ASP A 199 8.81 -11.97 3.19
N SER A 200 9.28 -10.82 2.73
CA SER A 200 8.77 -10.16 1.52
C SER A 200 9.83 -9.28 0.85
N SER A 201 9.59 -8.92 -0.40
CA SER A 201 10.41 -7.93 -1.13
C SER A 201 10.32 -6.51 -0.52
N GLU A 202 9.37 -6.26 0.36
CA GLU A 202 9.15 -4.97 1.04
C GLU A 202 9.67 -4.98 2.49
N ALA A 203 10.42 -6.01 2.89
CA ALA A 203 10.87 -6.16 4.28
C ALA A 203 11.74 -5.01 4.79
N THR A 204 12.47 -4.32 3.89
CA THR A 204 13.25 -3.11 4.22
C THR A 204 12.46 -1.81 4.10
N THR A 205 11.14 -1.88 3.85
CA THR A 205 10.29 -0.70 3.68
C THR A 205 9.34 -0.55 4.88
N ALA A 206 9.42 0.58 5.55
CA ALA A 206 8.48 0.98 6.59
C ALA A 206 7.53 2.08 6.08
N ARG A 207 6.40 2.28 6.76
CA ARG A 207 5.39 3.28 6.43
C ARG A 207 5.10 4.17 7.61
N LEU A 208 5.07 5.47 7.35
CA LEU A 208 4.80 6.49 8.37
C LEU A 208 3.66 7.40 7.91
N GLN A 209 2.58 7.45 8.69
CA GLN A 209 1.48 8.36 8.47
C GLN A 209 1.80 9.71 9.08
N ILE A 210 1.71 10.80 8.28
CA ILE A 210 2.10 12.15 8.71
C ILE A 210 0.91 13.07 8.97
N ALA A 211 -0.28 12.69 8.48
CA ALA A 211 -1.49 13.49 8.66
C ALA A 211 -2.74 12.60 8.59
N TYR A 212 -3.81 13.06 9.21
CA TYR A 212 -5.14 12.46 9.18
C TYR A 212 -6.13 13.37 8.44
N GLY A 213 -7.04 12.78 7.67
CA GLY A 213 -8.04 13.51 6.93
C GLY A 213 -7.49 14.28 5.73
N CYS A 214 -8.36 15.08 5.13
CA CYS A 214 -8.05 15.88 3.95
C CYS A 214 -8.73 17.28 4.07
N PRO A 215 -8.03 18.36 3.72
CA PRO A 215 -8.62 19.70 3.75
C PRO A 215 -9.58 19.98 2.58
N GLY A 216 -9.56 19.16 1.52
CA GLY A 216 -10.40 19.32 0.34
C GLY A 216 -11.87 18.95 0.56
N PHE A 217 -12.71 19.35 -0.39
CA PHE A 217 -14.15 19.09 -0.43
C PHE A 217 -14.57 18.34 -1.70
N CYS A 218 -13.68 17.53 -2.28
CA CYS A 218 -13.97 16.77 -3.49
C CYS A 218 -15.23 15.91 -3.29
N THR A 219 -16.22 16.09 -4.14
CA THR A 219 -17.58 15.54 -3.96
C THR A 219 -17.66 14.02 -3.98
N PHE A 220 -16.70 13.37 -4.62
CA PHE A 220 -16.61 11.93 -4.78
C PHE A 220 -15.79 11.23 -3.69
N CYS A 221 -14.93 11.97 -2.97
CA CYS A 221 -13.85 11.36 -2.18
C CYS A 221 -14.33 10.89 -0.81
N PHE A 222 -14.59 9.59 -0.65
CA PHE A 222 -14.99 8.98 0.61
C PHE A 222 -14.02 9.33 1.75
N GLU A 223 -12.75 9.07 1.57
CA GLU A 223 -11.70 9.32 2.57
C GLU A 223 -11.60 10.81 2.95
N GLY A 224 -11.81 11.71 1.97
CA GLY A 224 -11.79 13.14 2.22
C GLY A 224 -12.91 13.64 3.12
N TRP A 225 -14.05 12.96 3.13
CA TRP A 225 -15.20 13.29 3.97
C TRP A 225 -15.20 12.48 5.28
N GLU A 226 -14.93 11.18 5.17
CA GLU A 226 -14.93 10.28 6.31
C GLU A 226 -13.86 10.66 7.33
N ARG A 227 -12.66 11.07 6.88
CA ARG A 227 -11.51 11.40 7.74
C ARG A 227 -11.44 12.85 8.19
N LYS A 228 -12.47 13.68 7.93
CA LYS A 228 -12.51 15.05 8.47
C LYS A 228 -12.59 15.04 9.99
N PRO A 229 -11.95 16.05 10.66
CA PRO A 229 -11.15 17.16 10.11
C PRO A 229 -9.74 16.76 9.69
N TYR A 230 -9.07 17.60 8.88
CA TYR A 230 -7.63 17.48 8.61
C TYR A 230 -6.82 17.81 9.86
N ARG A 231 -5.86 16.95 10.19
CA ARG A 231 -4.95 17.08 11.33
C ARG A 231 -3.56 16.61 10.93
N GLU A 232 -2.55 17.33 11.37
CA GLU A 232 -1.15 16.96 11.16
C GLU A 232 -0.57 16.28 12.40
N VAL A 233 0.34 15.34 12.19
CA VAL A 233 1.18 14.82 13.26
C VAL A 233 2.36 15.78 13.43
N PRO A 234 2.65 16.27 14.64
CA PRO A 234 3.75 17.19 14.86
C PRO A 234 5.10 16.62 14.40
N PHE A 235 5.94 17.48 13.84
CA PHE A 235 7.25 17.07 13.28
C PHE A 235 8.09 16.26 14.26
N GLU A 236 8.18 16.67 15.53
CA GLU A 236 9.00 15.98 16.54
C GLU A 236 8.47 14.56 16.83
N ALA A 237 7.14 14.38 16.83
CA ALA A 237 6.52 13.06 16.97
C ALA A 237 6.84 12.17 15.76
N LEU A 238 6.80 12.73 14.56
CA LEU A 238 7.16 12.02 13.32
C LEU A 238 8.62 11.58 13.32
N LEU A 239 9.52 12.43 13.80
CA LEU A 239 10.95 12.11 13.86
C LEU A 239 11.21 10.99 14.88
N ARG A 240 10.59 11.05 16.07
CA ARG A 240 10.65 9.95 17.06
C ARG A 240 10.11 8.64 16.49
N ALA A 241 8.95 8.69 15.80
CA ALA A 241 8.36 7.52 15.16
C ALA A 241 9.27 6.94 14.04
N ALA A 242 9.94 7.79 13.27
CA ALA A 242 10.89 7.38 12.24
C ALA A 242 12.10 6.64 12.82
N HIS A 243 12.68 7.15 13.90
CA HIS A 243 13.74 6.44 14.64
C HIS A 243 13.26 5.09 15.19
N SER A 244 12.06 5.05 15.78
CA SER A 244 11.46 3.83 16.29
C SER A 244 11.24 2.80 15.19
N LEU A 245 10.73 3.21 14.03
CA LEU A 245 10.55 2.35 12.85
C LEU A 245 11.86 1.70 12.42
N ARG A 246 12.94 2.45 12.34
CA ARG A 246 14.25 1.89 12.01
C ARG A 246 14.72 0.84 13.01
N LYS A 247 14.57 1.12 14.30
CA LYS A 247 14.95 0.20 15.39
C LYS A 247 14.10 -1.06 15.41
N GLU A 248 12.80 -0.92 15.20
CA GLU A 248 11.85 -2.04 15.28
C GLU A 248 11.84 -2.93 14.03
N THR A 249 12.01 -2.34 12.84
CA THR A 249 11.88 -3.07 11.57
C THR A 249 13.20 -3.32 10.85
N GLY A 250 14.23 -2.49 11.05
CA GLY A 250 15.42 -2.47 10.24
C GLY A 250 15.19 -1.91 8.83
N ALA A 251 14.15 -1.08 8.65
CA ALA A 251 13.87 -0.47 7.34
C ALA A 251 14.96 0.52 6.93
N ASP A 252 15.34 0.50 5.66
CA ASP A 252 16.19 1.49 5.02
C ASP A 252 15.41 2.41 4.07
N THR A 253 14.18 2.06 3.78
CA THR A 253 13.26 2.81 2.92
C THR A 253 12.04 3.22 3.74
N LEU A 254 11.64 4.48 3.63
CA LEU A 254 10.43 5.02 4.24
C LEU A 254 9.43 5.42 3.18
N GLU A 255 8.22 4.90 3.26
CA GLU A 255 7.06 5.40 2.52
C GLU A 255 6.23 6.31 3.41
N ILE A 256 6.09 7.56 3.03
CA ILE A 256 5.25 8.52 3.75
C ILE A 256 3.82 8.36 3.27
N THR A 257 2.89 8.16 4.21
CA THR A 257 1.47 8.01 3.93
C THR A 257 0.71 9.27 4.37
N ALA A 258 0.01 9.87 3.42
CA ALA A 258 -0.93 10.98 3.60
C ALA A 258 -1.83 11.05 2.37
N PHE A 259 -3.02 11.66 2.49
CA PHE A 259 -3.86 11.90 1.31
C PHE A 259 -3.23 12.94 0.39
N ASN A 260 -2.51 13.90 0.96
CA ASN A 260 -1.73 14.90 0.22
C ASN A 260 -0.47 15.20 1.03
N PHE A 261 0.67 14.73 0.57
CA PHE A 261 1.95 14.91 1.26
C PHE A 261 2.31 16.41 1.41
N ASN A 262 2.16 17.16 0.33
CA ASN A 262 2.56 18.56 0.27
C ASN A 262 1.60 19.55 0.95
N THR A 263 0.61 19.06 1.71
CA THR A 263 -0.22 19.90 2.59
C THR A 263 0.38 20.08 3.97
N HIS A 264 1.35 19.26 4.38
CA HIS A 264 1.93 19.33 5.73
C HIS A 264 2.74 20.63 5.91
N THR A 265 2.53 21.31 7.06
CA THR A 265 3.21 22.59 7.38
C THR A 265 4.73 22.47 7.29
N GLU A 266 5.30 21.38 7.79
CA GLU A 266 6.75 21.12 7.89
C GLU A 266 7.30 20.27 6.73
N VAL A 267 6.69 20.35 5.53
CA VAL A 267 7.04 19.46 4.40
C VAL A 267 8.53 19.52 4.03
N VAL A 268 9.14 20.71 4.04
CA VAL A 268 10.55 20.89 3.72
C VAL A 268 11.46 20.22 4.75
N ARG A 269 11.17 20.45 6.03
CA ARG A 269 11.94 19.86 7.13
C ARG A 269 11.79 18.33 7.17
N LEU A 270 10.57 17.80 6.90
CA LEU A 270 10.32 16.35 6.79
C LEU A 270 11.18 15.71 5.69
N ILE A 271 11.19 16.26 4.48
CA ILE A 271 12.01 15.73 3.39
C ILE A 271 13.48 15.66 3.80
N LYS A 272 14.00 16.73 4.40
CA LYS A 272 15.41 16.82 4.79
C LYS A 272 15.78 15.82 5.87
N GLU A 273 15.10 15.85 7.01
CA GLU A 273 15.49 15.05 8.17
C GLU A 273 15.23 13.55 7.95
N LEU A 274 14.15 13.18 7.25
CA LEU A 274 13.92 11.77 6.92
C LEU A 274 14.96 11.23 5.91
N ASN A 275 15.49 12.07 5.01
CA ASN A 275 16.59 11.66 4.14
C ASN A 275 17.93 11.49 4.87
N ARG A 276 18.09 12.04 6.06
CA ARG A 276 19.24 11.77 6.95
C ARG A 276 19.12 10.45 7.70
N LEU A 277 17.89 9.91 7.80
CA LEU A 277 17.62 8.68 8.53
C LEU A 277 17.41 7.46 7.64
N PHE A 278 16.97 7.63 6.41
CA PHE A 278 16.66 6.53 5.49
C PHE A 278 17.47 6.64 4.20
N PHE A 279 17.84 5.49 3.66
CA PHE A 279 18.46 5.41 2.33
C PHE A 279 17.55 6.02 1.27
N ARG A 280 16.24 5.70 1.33
CA ARG A 280 15.23 6.21 0.41
C ARG A 280 13.99 6.69 1.17
N VAL A 281 13.47 7.84 0.77
CA VAL A 281 12.20 8.37 1.24
C VAL A 281 11.27 8.53 0.05
N ASN A 282 10.12 7.85 0.10
CA ASN A 282 9.10 7.92 -0.93
C ASN A 282 7.90 8.71 -0.40
N PHE A 283 7.47 9.71 -1.15
CA PHE A 283 6.25 10.46 -0.88
C PHE A 283 5.46 10.60 -2.18
N MET A 284 4.16 10.29 -2.14
CA MET A 284 3.38 10.07 -3.36
C MET A 284 2.39 11.20 -3.63
N SER A 285 1.20 11.09 -3.09
CA SER A 285 0.08 11.98 -3.45
C SER A 285 0.33 13.44 -3.16
N GLN A 286 0.16 14.28 -4.18
CA GLN A 286 0.40 15.72 -4.07
C GLN A 286 -0.73 16.53 -4.71
N ARG A 287 -0.98 17.69 -4.15
CA ARG A 287 -1.91 18.67 -4.70
C ARG A 287 -1.18 19.54 -5.74
N ALA A 288 -1.72 19.55 -6.95
CA ALA A 288 -1.17 20.34 -8.04
C ALA A 288 -1.25 21.85 -7.77
N ASP A 289 -2.33 22.33 -7.16
CA ASP A 289 -2.49 23.75 -6.82
C ASP A 289 -1.43 24.25 -5.82
N ILE A 290 -0.94 23.38 -4.92
CA ILE A 290 0.18 23.69 -4.02
C ILE A 290 1.49 23.76 -4.80
N LEU A 291 1.74 22.79 -5.68
CA LEU A 291 2.95 22.82 -6.53
C LEU A 291 2.97 24.05 -7.46
N ALA A 292 1.82 24.45 -7.98
CA ALA A 292 1.71 25.66 -8.84
C ALA A 292 2.08 26.94 -8.09
N ARG A 293 1.66 27.05 -6.83
CA ARG A 293 1.98 28.21 -5.97
C ARG A 293 3.40 28.17 -5.42
N ASN A 294 4.05 27.01 -5.45
CA ASN A 294 5.33 26.75 -4.83
C ASN A 294 6.32 26.07 -5.80
N PRO A 295 6.79 26.74 -6.86
CA PRO A 295 7.70 26.13 -7.83
C PRO A 295 9.02 25.63 -7.21
N SER A 296 9.53 26.30 -6.18
CA SER A 296 10.74 25.89 -5.46
C SER A 296 10.58 24.53 -4.76
N LEU A 297 9.37 24.14 -4.36
CA LEU A 297 9.08 22.83 -3.78
C LEU A 297 9.29 21.71 -4.80
N VAL A 298 8.94 21.92 -6.07
CA VAL A 298 9.18 20.95 -7.14
C VAL A 298 10.67 20.69 -7.30
N HIS A 299 11.47 21.75 -7.37
CA HIS A 299 12.93 21.65 -7.48
C HIS A 299 13.55 20.94 -6.26
N TYR A 300 13.10 21.26 -5.06
CA TYR A 300 13.53 20.65 -3.80
C TYR A 300 13.22 19.15 -3.74
N GLU A 301 12.02 18.76 -4.14
CA GLU A 301 11.61 17.35 -4.22
C GLU A 301 12.44 16.57 -5.25
N VAL A 302 12.69 17.15 -6.41
CA VAL A 302 13.55 16.53 -7.43
C VAL A 302 15.00 16.41 -6.94
N SER A 303 15.48 17.40 -6.18
CA SER A 303 16.80 17.36 -5.53
C SER A 303 16.90 16.25 -4.47
N SER A 304 15.75 15.84 -3.88
CA SER A 304 15.65 14.66 -2.98
C SER A 304 15.46 13.32 -3.71
N ASP A 305 15.74 13.27 -5.03
CA ASP A 305 15.60 12.10 -5.92
C ASP A 305 14.17 11.69 -6.29
N LYS A 306 13.18 12.56 -6.13
CA LYS A 306 11.84 12.31 -6.65
C LYS A 306 11.83 12.40 -8.18
N ARG A 307 11.49 11.30 -8.87
CA ARG A 307 11.53 11.21 -10.33
C ARG A 307 10.17 10.92 -10.96
N GLN A 308 9.16 10.68 -10.16
CA GLN A 308 7.80 10.35 -10.62
C GLN A 308 6.79 11.21 -9.87
N TYR A 309 5.84 11.75 -10.60
CA TYR A 309 4.75 12.55 -10.04
C TYR A 309 3.40 11.96 -10.41
N THR A 310 2.52 11.90 -9.43
CA THR A 310 1.13 11.51 -9.61
C THR A 310 0.25 12.71 -9.30
N ILE A 311 -0.52 13.14 -10.28
CA ILE A 311 -1.42 14.29 -10.20
C ILE A 311 -2.87 13.82 -10.32
N GLY A 312 -3.66 14.05 -9.28
CA GLY A 312 -5.11 13.87 -9.35
C GLY A 312 -5.75 15.05 -10.07
N VAL A 313 -6.06 14.87 -11.35
CA VAL A 313 -6.80 15.87 -12.16
C VAL A 313 -8.28 15.69 -11.95
N GLU A 314 -8.71 14.45 -11.80
CA GLU A 314 -10.06 13.92 -11.55
C GLU A 314 -11.00 14.13 -12.75
N GLY A 315 -11.44 15.37 -13.05
CA GLY A 315 -12.32 15.63 -14.19
C GLY A 315 -11.57 15.86 -15.50
N ILE A 316 -12.04 15.23 -16.58
CA ILE A 316 -11.44 15.38 -17.92
C ILE A 316 -11.60 16.81 -18.49
N SER A 317 -12.68 17.52 -18.12
CA SER A 317 -12.97 18.89 -18.52
C SER A 317 -13.01 19.83 -17.31
N GLN A 318 -13.00 21.14 -17.55
CA GLN A 318 -13.20 22.12 -16.48
C GLN A 318 -14.55 21.94 -15.79
N LYS A 319 -15.62 21.70 -16.56
CA LYS A 319 -16.95 21.40 -16.03
C LYS A 319 -16.93 20.20 -15.09
N MET A 320 -16.24 19.09 -15.47
CA MET A 320 -16.17 17.90 -14.65
C MET A 320 -15.29 18.10 -13.41
N ARG A 321 -14.23 18.91 -13.48
CA ARG A 321 -13.45 19.29 -12.28
C ARG A 321 -14.31 20.10 -11.31
N SER A 322 -15.11 21.05 -11.79
CA SER A 322 -16.05 21.79 -10.94
C SER A 322 -17.11 20.88 -10.32
N TYR A 323 -17.67 19.94 -11.09
CA TYR A 323 -18.60 18.92 -10.58
C TYR A 323 -17.99 18.07 -9.46
N PHE A 324 -16.70 17.74 -9.58
CA PHE A 324 -15.96 17.01 -8.54
C PHE A 324 -15.48 17.91 -7.40
N HIS A 325 -15.76 19.20 -7.41
CA HIS A 325 -15.16 20.16 -6.48
C HIS A 325 -13.64 20.01 -6.39
N LYS A 326 -13.02 19.71 -7.53
CA LYS A 326 -11.57 19.71 -7.69
C LYS A 326 -11.18 21.08 -8.22
N ASP A 327 -10.86 22.01 -7.31
CA ASP A 327 -10.53 23.40 -7.63
C ASP A 327 -9.14 23.47 -8.29
N LEU A 328 -9.09 22.98 -9.53
CA LEU A 328 -7.90 22.90 -10.37
C LEU A 328 -8.28 23.34 -11.79
N ASP A 329 -8.06 24.61 -12.12
CA ASP A 329 -8.29 25.09 -13.46
C ASP A 329 -7.23 24.61 -14.46
N LYS A 330 -7.55 24.72 -15.77
CA LYS A 330 -6.69 24.25 -16.85
C LYS A 330 -5.32 24.97 -16.86
N ALA A 331 -5.30 26.27 -16.54
CA ALA A 331 -4.07 27.06 -16.57
C ALA A 331 -3.12 26.61 -15.45
N THR A 332 -3.63 26.44 -14.24
CA THR A 332 -2.88 25.93 -13.10
C THR A 332 -2.33 24.52 -13.38
N LEU A 333 -3.15 23.61 -13.94
CA LEU A 333 -2.70 22.27 -14.31
C LEU A 333 -1.56 22.30 -15.33
N LEU A 334 -1.71 23.08 -16.40
CA LEU A 334 -0.69 23.22 -17.43
C LEU A 334 0.59 23.89 -16.88
N HIS A 335 0.45 24.85 -15.96
CA HIS A 335 1.59 25.44 -15.26
C HIS A 335 2.40 24.41 -14.48
N VAL A 336 1.73 23.55 -13.70
CA VAL A 336 2.41 22.47 -12.95
C VAL A 336 3.09 21.49 -13.88
N ILE A 337 2.42 21.07 -14.96
CA ILE A 337 3.03 20.16 -15.94
C ILE A 337 4.29 20.80 -16.56
N LYS A 338 4.25 22.10 -16.87
CA LYS A 338 5.41 22.84 -17.38
C LYS A 338 6.55 22.87 -16.37
N LEU A 339 6.27 23.13 -15.09
CA LEU A 339 7.27 23.06 -14.01
C LEU A 339 7.91 21.69 -13.92
N LEU A 340 7.10 20.63 -13.94
CA LEU A 340 7.60 19.25 -13.88
C LEU A 340 8.44 18.88 -15.10
N LEU A 341 8.01 19.29 -16.31
CA LEU A 341 8.77 19.05 -17.54
C LEU A 341 10.09 19.83 -17.60
N ALA A 342 10.24 20.90 -16.82
CA ALA A 342 11.51 21.62 -16.68
C ALA A 342 12.54 20.89 -15.83
N GLU A 343 12.10 19.95 -14.98
CA GLU A 343 12.95 19.20 -14.05
C GLU A 343 13.41 17.83 -14.61
N GLN A 344 14.34 17.17 -13.90
CA GLN A 344 14.86 15.84 -14.27
C GLN A 344 13.94 14.72 -13.75
N ILE A 345 12.72 14.65 -14.27
CA ILE A 345 11.75 13.60 -13.94
C ILE A 345 11.67 12.52 -15.02
N ARG A 346 11.10 11.37 -14.70
CA ARG A 346 10.92 10.24 -15.60
C ARG A 346 9.48 10.03 -16.04
N GLU A 347 8.53 10.30 -15.13
CA GLU A 347 7.13 9.99 -15.36
C GLU A 347 6.20 11.01 -14.69
N ILE A 348 5.15 11.39 -15.40
CA ILE A 348 3.96 12.08 -14.86
C ILE A 348 2.77 11.16 -15.07
N LYS A 349 2.09 10.81 -14.00
CA LYS A 349 0.84 10.06 -14.02
C LYS A 349 -0.31 10.99 -13.71
N LEU A 350 -1.24 11.11 -14.66
CA LEU A 350 -2.46 11.89 -14.53
C LEU A 350 -3.61 10.96 -14.20
N PHE A 351 -4.24 11.17 -13.05
CA PHE A 351 -5.43 10.44 -12.64
C PHE A 351 -6.69 11.19 -12.99
N PHE A 352 -7.62 10.47 -13.61
CA PHE A 352 -8.94 10.93 -13.97
C PHE A 352 -10.01 9.98 -13.43
N ILE A 353 -11.19 10.54 -13.17
CA ILE A 353 -12.39 9.81 -12.78
C ILE A 353 -13.44 10.09 -13.86
N LEU A 354 -14.02 9.04 -14.41
CA LEU A 354 -15.18 9.13 -15.29
C LEU A 354 -16.44 8.96 -14.45
N SER A 355 -17.38 9.86 -14.60
CA SER A 355 -18.65 9.87 -13.86
C SER A 355 -19.79 9.18 -14.61
N GLY A 356 -19.63 9.00 -15.93
CA GLY A 356 -20.68 8.60 -16.86
C GLY A 356 -21.67 9.72 -17.20
N LEU A 357 -21.33 10.98 -16.84
CA LEU A 357 -22.11 12.19 -17.14
C LEU A 357 -21.38 13.13 -18.12
N GLU A 358 -20.22 12.72 -18.59
CA GLU A 358 -19.40 13.46 -19.55
C GLU A 358 -20.11 13.58 -20.88
N THR A 359 -20.07 14.78 -21.48
CA THR A 359 -20.64 15.11 -22.77
C THR A 359 -19.57 15.21 -23.86
N ASP A 360 -19.96 15.29 -25.12
CA ASP A 360 -19.02 15.49 -26.22
C ASP A 360 -18.20 16.79 -26.08
N ASN A 361 -18.76 17.84 -25.48
CA ASN A 361 -18.01 19.06 -25.15
C ASN A 361 -16.91 18.79 -24.10
N ASP A 362 -17.17 17.92 -23.15
CA ASP A 362 -16.16 17.53 -22.16
C ASP A 362 -14.99 16.73 -22.81
N ILE A 363 -15.31 15.90 -23.81
CA ILE A 363 -14.31 15.18 -24.61
C ILE A 363 -13.48 16.15 -25.47
N LEU A 364 -14.10 17.18 -26.06
CA LEU A 364 -13.39 18.22 -26.82
C LEU A 364 -12.45 19.04 -25.94
N ASP A 365 -12.90 19.46 -24.74
CA ASP A 365 -12.04 20.17 -23.77
C ASP A 365 -10.85 19.28 -23.34
N PHE A 366 -11.12 17.98 -23.14
CA PHE A 366 -10.09 17.01 -22.80
C PHE A 366 -9.03 16.86 -23.90
N LYS A 367 -9.47 16.76 -25.16
CA LYS A 367 -8.55 16.73 -26.31
C LYS A 367 -7.67 17.98 -26.32
N GLY A 368 -8.26 19.17 -26.15
CA GLY A 368 -7.53 20.44 -26.10
C GLY A 368 -6.54 20.53 -24.90
N LEU A 369 -6.81 19.83 -23.81
CA LEU A 369 -5.87 19.67 -22.70
C LEU A 369 -4.66 18.79 -23.11
N LEU A 370 -4.92 17.61 -23.69
CA LEU A 370 -3.87 16.67 -24.14
C LEU A 370 -2.98 17.30 -25.22
N ASP A 371 -3.57 18.01 -26.20
CA ASP A 371 -2.83 18.72 -27.25
C ASP A 371 -1.89 19.80 -26.66
N SER A 372 -2.35 20.48 -25.60
CA SER A 372 -1.54 21.48 -24.89
C SER A 372 -0.35 20.83 -24.14
N ILE A 373 -0.60 19.69 -23.50
CA ILE A 373 0.45 18.90 -22.81
C ILE A 373 1.48 18.38 -23.80
N GLU A 374 1.06 17.86 -24.97
CA GLU A 374 1.98 17.35 -25.99
C GLU A 374 2.86 18.44 -26.56
N LYS A 375 2.32 19.63 -26.84
CA LYS A 375 3.11 20.79 -27.25
C LYS A 375 4.20 21.14 -26.25
N MET A 376 3.87 21.17 -24.94
CA MET A 376 4.84 21.45 -23.89
C MET A 376 5.90 20.36 -23.76
N LYS A 377 5.51 19.08 -23.90
CA LYS A 377 6.43 17.94 -23.87
C LYS A 377 7.43 17.98 -25.01
N ILE A 378 6.96 18.28 -26.23
CA ILE A 378 7.84 18.47 -27.41
C ILE A 378 8.80 19.63 -27.18
N GLN A 379 8.32 20.78 -26.68
CA GLN A 379 9.16 21.94 -26.39
C GLN A 379 10.21 21.67 -25.31
N SER A 380 9.92 20.82 -24.31
CA SER A 380 10.87 20.47 -23.27
C SER A 380 12.03 19.61 -23.78
N ASN A 381 11.87 18.93 -24.92
CA ASN A 381 12.80 17.99 -25.54
C ASN A 381 13.33 16.92 -24.54
N ARG A 382 12.50 16.52 -23.58
CA ARG A 382 12.82 15.50 -22.56
C ARG A 382 11.95 14.26 -22.75
N GLY A 383 12.52 13.09 -22.59
CA GLY A 383 11.83 11.79 -22.74
C GLY A 383 10.95 11.45 -21.54
N VAL A 384 10.12 12.39 -21.06
CA VAL A 384 9.21 12.14 -19.93
C VAL A 384 8.02 11.30 -20.38
N ARG A 385 7.78 10.19 -19.68
CA ARG A 385 6.58 9.37 -19.89
C ARG A 385 5.37 10.05 -19.26
N ILE A 386 4.28 10.17 -20.01
CA ILE A 386 2.99 10.65 -19.48
C ILE A 386 1.99 9.51 -19.61
N LEU A 387 1.35 9.15 -18.49
CA LEU A 387 0.37 8.08 -18.38
C LEU A 387 -0.97 8.67 -17.93
N CYS A 388 -2.05 8.40 -18.67
CA CYS A 388 -3.41 8.73 -18.29
C CYS A 388 -4.11 7.51 -17.68
N SER A 389 -4.44 7.58 -16.39
CA SER A 389 -5.10 6.50 -15.66
C SER A 389 -6.52 6.93 -15.28
N PHE A 390 -7.52 6.09 -15.59
CA PHE A 390 -8.93 6.39 -15.40
C PHE A 390 -9.56 5.40 -14.40
N GLY A 391 -10.30 5.95 -13.44
CA GLY A 391 -11.22 5.21 -12.60
C GLY A 391 -12.66 5.49 -12.98
N LEU A 392 -13.56 4.53 -12.81
CA LEU A 392 -15.00 4.76 -12.85
C LEU A 392 -15.45 5.24 -11.48
N LEU A 393 -16.31 6.27 -11.45
CA LEU A 393 -16.78 6.88 -10.21
C LEU A 393 -17.66 5.92 -9.41
N VAL A 394 -17.15 5.40 -8.31
CA VAL A 394 -17.97 4.75 -7.30
C VAL A 394 -18.58 5.82 -6.40
N ARG A 395 -19.94 5.90 -6.41
CA ARG A 395 -20.65 6.80 -5.49
C ARG A 395 -20.59 6.20 -4.11
N MET A 396 -19.94 6.91 -3.21
CA MET A 396 -19.63 6.38 -1.87
C MET A 396 -20.57 6.97 -0.81
N PRO A 397 -20.89 6.22 0.25
CA PRO A 397 -21.56 6.74 1.45
C PRO A 397 -20.85 7.98 2.00
N PHE A 398 -21.58 8.80 2.73
CA PHE A 398 -21.06 9.99 3.43
C PHE A 398 -20.37 11.03 2.53
N THR A 399 -20.52 10.93 1.20
CA THR A 399 -20.06 11.93 0.22
C THR A 399 -21.23 12.71 -0.39
N PRO A 400 -21.02 13.91 -0.95
CA PRO A 400 -22.04 14.60 -1.72
C PRO A 400 -22.63 13.75 -2.85
N LEU A 401 -21.79 12.99 -3.58
CA LEU A 401 -22.26 12.19 -4.71
C LEU A 401 -23.00 10.89 -4.33
N ARG A 402 -23.25 10.65 -3.03
CA ARG A 402 -24.16 9.57 -2.60
C ARG A 402 -25.59 9.75 -3.12
N TYR A 403 -25.98 11.00 -3.42
CA TYR A 403 -27.30 11.36 -3.92
C TYR A 403 -27.45 11.17 -5.43
N GLU A 404 -26.33 11.06 -6.16
CA GLU A 404 -26.34 10.90 -7.62
C GLU A 404 -26.88 9.51 -8.02
N ARG A 405 -27.44 9.40 -9.23
CA ARG A 405 -27.86 8.11 -9.79
C ARG A 405 -26.71 7.14 -9.91
N LEU A 406 -27.00 5.84 -9.77
CA LEU A 406 -26.01 4.77 -9.96
C LEU A 406 -26.03 4.29 -11.41
N LEU A 407 -24.87 3.86 -11.90
CA LEU A 407 -24.68 3.29 -13.24
C LEU A 407 -24.18 1.85 -13.05
N LEU A 408 -25.02 0.86 -13.39
CA LEU A 408 -24.76 -0.55 -13.09
C LEU A 408 -24.73 -1.43 -14.34
N THR A 409 -24.67 -0.84 -15.52
CA THR A 409 -24.59 -1.57 -16.79
C THR A 409 -23.41 -1.08 -17.63
N GLU A 410 -22.79 -1.99 -18.37
CA GLU A 410 -21.66 -1.66 -19.25
C GLU A 410 -22.07 -0.64 -20.34
N GLN A 411 -23.30 -0.76 -20.86
CA GLN A 411 -23.81 0.12 -21.91
C GLN A 411 -23.85 1.59 -21.47
N GLU A 412 -24.12 1.87 -20.18
CA GLU A 412 -24.13 3.25 -19.65
C GLU A 412 -22.72 3.88 -19.63
N TRP A 413 -21.66 3.05 -19.59
CA TRP A 413 -20.28 3.51 -19.50
C TRP A 413 -19.54 3.51 -20.83
N GLU A 414 -19.88 2.57 -21.75
CA GLU A 414 -19.04 2.28 -22.93
C GLU A 414 -18.95 3.48 -23.87
N ASP A 415 -20.01 4.28 -24.03
CA ASP A 415 -19.97 5.48 -24.89
C ASP A 415 -18.90 6.47 -24.40
N VAL A 416 -18.87 6.78 -23.10
CA VAL A 416 -17.89 7.71 -22.52
C VAL A 416 -16.49 7.10 -22.53
N VAL A 417 -16.36 5.86 -22.08
CA VAL A 417 -15.04 5.19 -21.95
C VAL A 417 -14.38 5.00 -23.31
N SER A 418 -15.15 4.62 -24.34
CA SER A 418 -14.61 4.43 -25.69
C SER A 418 -14.14 5.75 -26.31
N LYS A 419 -14.93 6.84 -26.19
CA LYS A 419 -14.56 8.18 -26.66
C LYS A 419 -13.30 8.69 -25.96
N VAL A 420 -13.22 8.55 -24.63
CA VAL A 420 -12.03 8.95 -23.86
C VAL A 420 -10.81 8.13 -24.24
N ARG A 421 -10.95 6.81 -24.38
CA ARG A 421 -9.88 5.91 -24.85
C ARG A 421 -9.35 6.34 -26.20
N GLN A 422 -10.24 6.56 -27.17
CA GLN A 422 -9.87 7.01 -28.52
C GLN A 422 -9.13 8.35 -28.48
N THR A 423 -9.61 9.30 -27.67
CA THR A 423 -9.00 10.62 -27.51
C THR A 423 -7.58 10.52 -26.96
N VAL A 424 -7.38 9.72 -25.90
CA VAL A 424 -6.05 9.50 -25.29
C VAL A 424 -5.09 8.85 -26.28
N GLN A 425 -5.53 7.79 -26.96
CA GLN A 425 -4.68 7.03 -27.89
C GLN A 425 -4.34 7.84 -29.14
N SER A 426 -5.31 8.59 -29.69
CA SER A 426 -5.07 9.49 -30.84
C SER A 426 -4.14 10.66 -30.50
N SER A 427 -4.04 11.03 -29.23
CA SER A 427 -3.08 12.03 -28.73
C SER A 427 -1.70 11.42 -28.37
N GLY A 428 -1.46 10.13 -28.66
CA GLY A 428 -0.18 9.48 -28.44
C GLY A 428 0.11 9.05 -26.98
N TYR A 429 -0.92 9.03 -26.13
CA TYR A 429 -0.78 8.65 -24.71
C TYR A 429 -1.29 7.24 -24.43
N GLU A 430 -0.79 6.64 -23.34
CA GLU A 430 -1.26 5.36 -22.82
C GLU A 430 -2.56 5.54 -22.02
N PHE A 431 -3.61 4.83 -22.44
CA PHE A 431 -4.89 4.76 -21.71
C PHE A 431 -4.88 3.54 -20.77
N ARG A 432 -5.18 3.76 -19.52
CA ARG A 432 -5.35 2.70 -18.52
C ARG A 432 -6.64 2.87 -17.76
N LEU A 433 -7.56 1.91 -17.87
CA LEU A 433 -8.71 1.78 -16.97
C LEU A 433 -8.28 0.98 -15.73
N THR A 434 -8.59 1.48 -14.56
CA THR A 434 -8.11 0.92 -13.29
C THR A 434 -8.78 -0.42 -12.95
N TYR A 435 -10.10 -0.53 -13.23
CA TYR A 435 -10.91 -1.70 -12.90
C TYR A 435 -11.77 -2.14 -14.07
N PRO A 436 -12.03 -3.46 -14.24
CA PRO A 436 -13.06 -3.96 -15.14
C PRO A 436 -14.47 -3.50 -14.70
N TYR A 437 -15.41 -3.46 -15.64
CA TYR A 437 -16.80 -3.03 -15.37
C TYR A 437 -17.48 -3.86 -14.28
N GLU A 438 -17.40 -5.20 -14.34
CA GLU A 438 -18.05 -6.07 -13.36
C GLU A 438 -17.53 -5.83 -11.93
N GLU A 439 -16.26 -5.55 -11.76
CA GLU A 439 -15.65 -5.22 -10.47
C GLU A 439 -16.15 -3.87 -9.95
N TYR A 440 -16.25 -2.88 -10.83
CA TYR A 440 -16.87 -1.59 -10.51
C TYR A 440 -18.32 -1.78 -10.09
N PHE A 441 -19.14 -2.52 -10.86
CA PHE A 441 -20.56 -2.70 -10.56
C PHE A 441 -20.78 -3.36 -9.20
N LEU A 442 -20.03 -4.40 -8.92
CA LEU A 442 -20.11 -5.07 -7.63
C LEU A 442 -19.68 -4.16 -6.49
N SER A 443 -18.58 -3.41 -6.65
CA SER A 443 -18.13 -2.42 -5.67
C SER A 443 -19.20 -1.37 -5.39
N GLN A 444 -19.81 -0.80 -6.46
CA GLN A 444 -20.87 0.19 -6.34
C GLN A 444 -22.11 -0.36 -5.63
N ALA A 445 -22.50 -1.59 -5.96
CA ALA A 445 -23.60 -2.27 -5.31
C ALA A 445 -23.34 -2.52 -3.82
N LEU A 446 -22.16 -3.02 -3.47
CA LEU A 446 -21.80 -3.35 -2.09
C LEU A 446 -21.78 -2.12 -1.17
N VAL A 447 -21.26 -0.97 -1.63
CA VAL A 447 -21.11 0.22 -0.79
C VAL A 447 -22.41 0.99 -0.59
N MET A 448 -23.35 0.92 -1.52
CA MET A 448 -24.56 1.73 -1.50
C MET A 448 -25.85 0.93 -1.23
N THR A 449 -25.77 -0.41 -1.13
CA THR A 449 -26.96 -1.23 -0.93
C THR A 449 -27.78 -0.82 0.30
N ASN A 450 -29.09 -0.88 0.16
CA ASN A 450 -30.06 -0.75 1.26
C ASN A 450 -30.80 -2.07 1.54
N GLN A 451 -30.29 -3.17 1.03
CA GLN A 451 -30.85 -4.51 1.19
C GLN A 451 -29.91 -5.40 2.01
N PHE A 452 -30.50 -6.42 2.63
CA PHE A 452 -29.72 -7.45 3.33
C PHE A 452 -29.14 -8.43 2.33
N ILE A 453 -27.84 -8.36 2.08
CA ILE A 453 -27.15 -9.16 1.06
C ILE A 453 -26.19 -10.21 1.62
N ALA A 454 -26.05 -10.33 2.94
CA ALA A 454 -25.23 -11.38 3.54
C ALA A 454 -25.59 -12.79 3.05
N PRO A 455 -26.90 -13.17 2.89
CA PRO A 455 -27.26 -14.48 2.32
C PRO A 455 -26.73 -14.67 0.89
N THR A 456 -26.71 -13.61 0.09
CA THR A 456 -26.13 -13.65 -1.28
C THR A 456 -24.63 -13.87 -1.23
N LEU A 457 -23.92 -13.15 -0.33
CA LEU A 457 -22.48 -13.30 -0.15
C LEU A 457 -22.11 -14.73 0.31
N GLU A 458 -22.93 -15.35 1.18
CA GLU A 458 -22.74 -16.76 1.53
C GLU A 458 -22.89 -17.70 0.32
N LYS A 459 -23.92 -17.50 -0.50
CA LYS A 459 -24.10 -18.30 -1.72
C LYS A 459 -22.92 -18.13 -2.67
N MET A 460 -22.38 -16.91 -2.82
CA MET A 460 -21.16 -16.65 -3.58
C MET A 460 -19.98 -17.44 -3.01
N ALA A 461 -19.78 -17.40 -1.69
CA ALA A 461 -18.73 -18.14 -1.01
C ALA A 461 -18.85 -19.66 -1.19
N ARG A 462 -20.07 -20.22 -1.12
CA ARG A 462 -20.35 -21.66 -1.36
C ARG A 462 -20.02 -22.07 -2.80
N LYS A 463 -20.17 -21.16 -3.77
CA LYS A 463 -19.79 -21.36 -5.18
C LYS A 463 -18.29 -21.09 -5.43
N GLY A 464 -17.52 -20.69 -4.44
CA GLY A 464 -16.11 -20.36 -4.59
C GLY A 464 -15.84 -19.05 -5.37
N LEU A 465 -16.85 -18.17 -5.46
CA LEU A 465 -16.70 -16.85 -6.04
C LEU A 465 -15.93 -15.94 -5.06
N VAL A 466 -14.62 -15.92 -5.21
CA VAL A 466 -13.66 -15.23 -4.31
C VAL A 466 -12.91 -14.17 -5.11
N TYR A 467 -12.82 -12.97 -4.58
CA TYR A 467 -12.02 -11.90 -5.16
C TYR A 467 -10.54 -12.12 -4.84
N ASP A 468 -9.74 -12.36 -5.88
CA ASP A 468 -8.30 -12.58 -5.78
C ASP A 468 -7.63 -12.01 -7.04
N GLN A 469 -7.07 -10.81 -6.97
CA GLN A 469 -6.55 -9.97 -8.07
C GLN A 469 -7.63 -9.46 -9.05
N SER A 470 -8.66 -10.21 -9.30
CA SER A 470 -9.80 -9.86 -10.13
C SER A 470 -11.06 -10.56 -9.65
N LEU A 471 -12.20 -10.03 -10.05
CA LEU A 471 -13.48 -10.65 -9.81
C LEU A 471 -13.61 -11.90 -10.71
N PRO A 472 -14.05 -13.07 -10.17
CA PRO A 472 -14.32 -14.25 -11.00
C PRO A 472 -15.39 -13.97 -12.05
N SER A 473 -15.18 -14.48 -13.26
CA SER A 473 -16.15 -14.35 -14.36
C SER A 473 -17.54 -14.80 -13.93
N GLY A 474 -18.55 -14.01 -14.25
CA GLY A 474 -19.94 -14.26 -13.90
C GLY A 474 -20.33 -13.98 -12.44
N ALA A 475 -19.40 -13.51 -11.59
CA ALA A 475 -19.73 -13.17 -10.20
C ALA A 475 -20.75 -12.03 -10.12
N TRP A 476 -20.60 -10.99 -10.93
CA TRP A 476 -21.57 -9.90 -11.04
C TRP A 476 -22.95 -10.41 -11.51
N LYS A 477 -22.98 -11.22 -12.57
CA LYS A 477 -24.23 -11.82 -13.08
C LYS A 477 -24.93 -12.66 -12.02
N PHE A 478 -24.16 -13.47 -11.28
CA PHE A 478 -24.69 -14.25 -10.16
C PHE A 478 -25.29 -13.34 -9.08
N PHE A 479 -24.56 -12.31 -8.68
CA PHE A 479 -25.01 -11.35 -7.68
C PHE A 479 -26.33 -10.69 -8.10
N CYS A 480 -26.47 -10.21 -9.34
CA CYS A 480 -27.69 -9.62 -9.88
C CYS A 480 -28.88 -10.61 -9.96
N THR A 481 -28.61 -11.91 -10.10
CA THR A 481 -29.67 -12.93 -10.10
C THR A 481 -30.29 -13.11 -8.71
N GLU A 482 -29.46 -12.99 -7.68
CA GLU A 482 -29.86 -13.16 -6.27
C GLU A 482 -30.45 -11.87 -5.66
N VAL A 483 -29.98 -10.70 -6.10
CA VAL A 483 -30.39 -9.39 -5.55
C VAL A 483 -31.30 -8.68 -6.53
N LYS A 484 -32.56 -8.46 -6.14
CA LYS A 484 -33.53 -7.68 -6.92
C LYS A 484 -33.48 -6.22 -6.48
N TRP A 485 -32.92 -5.36 -7.32
CA TRP A 485 -32.86 -3.93 -7.05
C TRP A 485 -34.23 -3.27 -7.15
N ASN A 486 -34.54 -2.43 -6.18
CA ASN A 486 -35.66 -1.51 -6.32
C ASN A 486 -35.22 -0.30 -7.18
N SER A 487 -36.15 0.27 -7.94
CA SER A 487 -35.86 1.41 -8.83
C SER A 487 -35.36 2.64 -8.09
N SER A 488 -35.74 2.84 -6.81
CA SER A 488 -35.27 3.97 -6.00
C SER A 488 -33.79 3.89 -5.66
N PHE A 489 -33.22 2.67 -5.58
CA PHE A 489 -31.81 2.46 -5.33
C PHE A 489 -30.92 3.02 -6.45
N ILE A 490 -31.37 2.91 -7.71
CA ILE A 490 -30.56 3.32 -8.87
C ILE A 490 -30.74 4.82 -9.18
N LYS A 491 -31.92 5.37 -8.93
CA LYS A 491 -32.24 6.76 -9.25
C LYS A 491 -31.47 7.78 -8.40
N GLU A 492 -31.44 9.01 -8.83
CA GLU A 492 -31.02 10.16 -8.01
C GLU A 492 -31.88 10.23 -6.74
N LYS A 493 -31.25 10.54 -5.60
CA LYS A 493 -31.89 10.54 -4.28
C LYS A 493 -32.15 11.97 -3.83
N THR A 494 -33.21 12.13 -3.07
CA THR A 494 -33.55 13.38 -2.39
C THR A 494 -32.79 13.52 -1.07
N GLU A 495 -32.85 14.69 -0.45
CA GLU A 495 -32.18 14.95 0.83
C GLU A 495 -32.59 13.99 1.95
N ASP A 496 -33.86 13.62 1.96
CA ASP A 496 -34.50 12.76 2.96
C ASP A 496 -34.48 11.27 2.63
N TYR A 497 -33.75 10.87 1.58
CA TYR A 497 -33.60 9.44 1.21
C TYR A 497 -32.98 8.65 2.37
N PRO A 498 -33.62 7.55 2.83
CA PRO A 498 -33.11 6.74 3.94
C PRO A 498 -31.99 5.83 3.47
N PHE A 499 -30.76 6.14 3.88
CA PHE A 499 -29.62 5.28 3.60
C PHE A 499 -29.43 4.23 4.71
N ALA A 500 -29.03 3.02 4.34
CA ALA A 500 -28.80 1.93 5.28
C ALA A 500 -27.76 2.23 6.37
N TYR A 501 -26.90 3.22 6.14
CA TYR A 501 -25.85 3.66 7.05
C TYR A 501 -26.19 4.93 7.85
N ASP A 502 -27.43 5.39 7.85
CA ASP A 502 -27.85 6.61 8.60
C ASP A 502 -27.80 6.43 10.13
N PHE A 503 -27.55 5.20 10.61
CA PHE A 503 -27.25 4.98 12.02
C PHE A 503 -25.88 5.52 12.45
N VAL A 504 -25.02 5.89 11.48
CA VAL A 504 -23.69 6.46 11.77
C VAL A 504 -23.74 7.99 11.72
N ASP A 505 -23.20 8.61 12.75
CA ASP A 505 -22.93 10.04 12.79
C ASP A 505 -21.46 10.31 12.38
N CYS A 506 -21.26 10.77 11.15
CA CYS A 506 -19.95 11.21 10.67
C CYS A 506 -19.60 12.65 11.06
N ARG A 507 -20.35 13.28 11.94
CA ARG A 507 -20.19 14.68 12.38
C ARG A 507 -20.36 15.70 11.25
N ILE A 508 -20.89 15.28 10.10
CA ILE A 508 -21.21 16.14 8.97
C ILE A 508 -22.71 15.99 8.70
N PRO A 509 -23.52 17.08 8.79
CA PRO A 509 -24.94 17.01 8.54
C PRO A 509 -25.27 16.54 7.11
N SER A 510 -26.29 15.70 6.97
CA SER A 510 -26.77 15.24 5.64
C SER A 510 -27.18 16.40 4.76
N SER A 511 -27.80 17.44 5.35
CA SER A 511 -28.15 18.68 4.64
C SER A 511 -26.92 19.38 4.04
N PHE A 512 -25.80 19.40 4.75
CA PHE A 512 -24.55 19.96 4.22
C PHE A 512 -24.05 19.17 3.00
N LEU A 513 -24.08 17.84 3.07
CA LEU A 513 -23.68 16.98 1.94
C LEU A 513 -24.62 17.16 0.74
N TYR A 514 -25.94 17.28 0.98
CA TYR A 514 -26.91 17.53 -0.08
C TYR A 514 -26.72 18.90 -0.74
N GLN A 515 -26.50 19.95 0.04
CA GLN A 515 -26.18 21.29 -0.51
C GLN A 515 -24.89 21.25 -1.35
N ARG A 516 -23.89 20.49 -0.94
CA ARG A 516 -22.67 20.30 -1.74
C ARG A 516 -22.92 19.50 -3.03
N PHE A 517 -23.85 18.55 -3.01
CA PHE A 517 -24.29 17.85 -4.21
C PHE A 517 -24.98 18.81 -5.21
N LEU A 518 -25.91 19.66 -4.74
CA LEU A 518 -26.57 20.67 -5.59
C LEU A 518 -25.58 21.70 -6.13
N SER A 519 -24.63 22.13 -5.31
CA SER A 519 -23.54 23.02 -5.69
C SER A 519 -22.65 22.42 -6.79
N ALA A 520 -22.32 21.11 -6.68
CA ALA A 520 -21.60 20.39 -7.71
C ALA A 520 -22.33 20.34 -9.04
N LYS A 521 -23.64 20.04 -9.02
CA LYS A 521 -24.47 20.05 -10.23
C LYS A 521 -24.56 21.43 -10.87
N ALA A 522 -24.51 22.50 -10.07
CA ALA A 522 -24.45 23.87 -10.53
C ALA A 522 -23.04 24.33 -10.99
N GLY A 523 -22.01 23.49 -10.87
CA GLY A 523 -20.64 23.81 -11.26
C GLY A 523 -19.96 24.87 -10.38
N LEU A 524 -20.40 25.00 -9.12
CA LEU A 524 -19.83 25.96 -8.16
C LEU A 524 -18.59 25.41 -7.48
N GLU A 525 -17.59 26.24 -7.24
CA GLU A 525 -16.37 25.86 -6.52
C GLU A 525 -16.63 25.65 -5.01
N ALA A 526 -15.87 24.75 -4.39
CA ALA A 526 -16.00 24.43 -2.98
C ALA A 526 -14.96 25.06 -2.08
N GLY A 527 -13.77 25.37 -2.60
CA GLY A 527 -12.62 25.85 -1.85
C GLY A 527 -11.95 24.76 -1.00
N SER A 528 -11.10 25.18 -0.09
CA SER A 528 -10.31 24.33 0.83
C SER A 528 -10.52 24.81 2.26
N CYS A 529 -10.16 23.96 3.25
CA CYS A 529 -10.07 24.37 4.65
C CYS A 529 -8.77 25.12 4.97
N LEU A 530 -7.73 25.01 4.13
CA LEU A 530 -6.40 25.57 4.43
C LEU A 530 -6.33 27.05 4.07
N GLY A 531 -6.03 27.91 5.04
CA GLY A 531 -5.82 29.34 4.84
C GLY A 531 -7.07 30.06 4.33
N ASP A 532 -8.28 29.55 4.61
CA ASP A 532 -9.53 30.07 4.07
C ASP A 532 -10.63 30.09 5.14
N VAL A 533 -11.75 30.74 4.81
CA VAL A 533 -12.93 30.80 5.67
C VAL A 533 -13.54 29.40 5.85
N CYS A 534 -13.89 29.07 7.07
CA CYS A 534 -14.56 27.81 7.41
C CYS A 534 -15.84 27.62 6.56
N LYS A 535 -15.95 26.46 5.90
CA LYS A 535 -17.09 26.13 5.03
C LYS A 535 -18.31 25.58 5.78
N GLY A 536 -18.28 25.49 7.11
CA GLY A 536 -19.45 25.14 7.93
C GLY A 536 -19.82 23.66 7.96
N CYS A 537 -18.90 22.73 7.65
CA CYS A 537 -19.19 21.28 7.64
C CYS A 537 -19.36 20.64 9.04
N SER A 538 -19.16 21.39 10.12
CA SER A 538 -19.32 21.00 11.53
C SER A 538 -18.32 19.95 12.06
N SER A 539 -17.34 19.50 11.28
CA SER A 539 -16.39 18.43 11.69
C SER A 539 -15.35 18.91 12.71
N CYS A 540 -15.06 20.22 12.80
CA CYS A 540 -13.96 20.76 13.59
C CYS A 540 -14.42 21.36 14.90
N ASN A 541 -13.59 21.21 15.95
CA ASN A 541 -13.66 22.06 17.15
C ASN A 541 -13.07 23.45 16.87
N ARG A 542 -13.02 24.32 17.89
CA ARG A 542 -12.53 25.70 17.77
C ARG A 542 -11.03 25.76 17.44
N GLU A 543 -10.23 24.92 18.07
CA GLU A 543 -8.77 24.88 17.89
C GLU A 543 -8.40 24.39 16.49
N GLN A 544 -9.03 23.31 16.04
CA GLN A 544 -8.85 22.78 14.69
C GLN A 544 -9.24 23.80 13.61
N ARG A 545 -10.31 24.56 13.82
CA ARG A 545 -10.68 25.64 12.90
C ARG A 545 -9.63 26.73 12.84
N SER A 546 -9.10 27.14 14.01
CA SER A 546 -8.04 28.14 14.09
C SER A 546 -6.75 27.66 13.41
N PHE A 547 -6.34 26.40 13.63
CA PHE A 547 -5.20 25.79 12.94
C PHE A 547 -5.37 25.83 11.42
N LEU A 548 -6.51 25.40 10.92
CA LEU A 548 -6.76 25.34 9.46
C LEU A 548 -6.80 26.73 8.80
N ALA A 549 -7.41 27.72 9.49
CA ALA A 549 -7.48 29.10 8.98
C ALA A 549 -6.09 29.78 8.92
N ASN A 550 -5.19 29.46 9.83
CA ASN A 550 -3.84 30.00 9.87
C ASN A 550 -2.78 29.06 9.26
N HIS A 551 -3.22 28.02 8.58
CA HIS A 551 -2.32 27.01 8.01
C HIS A 551 -1.44 27.60 6.90
N THR A 552 -0.14 27.42 7.06
CA THR A 552 0.88 27.82 6.08
C THR A 552 1.83 26.67 5.82
N ILE A 553 2.18 26.46 4.56
CA ILE A 553 3.10 25.41 4.13
C ILE A 553 4.49 25.99 4.05
N SER A 554 5.49 25.30 4.61
CA SER A 554 6.88 25.73 4.53
C SER A 554 7.39 25.73 3.09
N MET A 555 8.17 26.76 2.74
CA MET A 555 8.75 26.94 1.42
C MET A 555 10.25 26.66 1.49
N PRO A 556 10.82 25.86 0.59
CA PRO A 556 12.26 25.66 0.57
C PRO A 556 12.98 26.93 0.13
N THR A 557 14.03 27.28 0.86
CA THR A 557 14.98 28.30 0.50
C THR A 557 16.05 27.73 -0.43
N GLN A 558 16.86 28.60 -1.03
CA GLN A 558 18.02 28.18 -1.81
C GLN A 558 18.96 27.30 -0.97
N ARG A 559 19.18 27.65 0.29
CA ARG A 559 19.99 26.88 1.23
C ARG A 559 19.42 25.47 1.46
N ASP A 560 18.10 25.34 1.62
CA ASP A 560 17.47 24.02 1.78
C ASP A 560 17.70 23.13 0.54
N CYS A 561 17.62 23.70 -0.67
CA CYS A 561 17.92 22.99 -1.91
C CYS A 561 19.39 22.55 -2.01
N GLU A 562 20.31 23.37 -1.55
CA GLU A 562 21.74 23.03 -1.49
C GLU A 562 22.01 21.92 -0.45
N GLU A 563 21.42 22.02 0.74
CA GLU A 563 21.56 21.04 1.81
C GLU A 563 21.01 19.66 1.40
N ILE A 564 19.81 19.58 0.81
CA ILE A 564 19.25 18.30 0.38
C ILE A 564 20.07 17.69 -0.77
N SER A 565 20.54 18.52 -1.71
CA SER A 565 21.40 18.07 -2.80
C SER A 565 22.72 17.49 -2.28
N LEU A 566 23.31 18.10 -1.24
CA LEU A 566 24.52 17.60 -0.59
C LEU A 566 24.26 16.24 0.08
N ILE A 567 23.18 16.13 0.87
CA ILE A 567 22.79 14.86 1.52
C ILE A 567 22.65 13.75 0.47
N MET A 568 21.95 14.01 -0.62
CA MET A 568 21.74 13.00 -1.68
C MET A 568 23.03 12.64 -2.40
N LYS A 569 23.93 13.60 -2.62
CA LYS A 569 25.25 13.36 -3.21
C LYS A 569 26.13 12.51 -2.29
N GLU A 570 26.17 12.80 -1.01
CA GLU A 570 26.93 12.03 -0.01
C GLU A 570 26.43 10.59 0.05
N LYS A 571 25.10 10.38 0.13
CA LYS A 571 24.48 9.04 0.08
C LYS A 571 24.87 8.28 -1.19
N ALA A 572 24.85 8.93 -2.36
CA ALA A 572 25.19 8.30 -3.63
C ALA A 572 26.69 7.94 -3.75
N GLN A 573 27.57 8.66 -3.05
CA GLN A 573 29.01 8.46 -3.06
C GLN A 573 29.53 7.61 -1.90
N ALA A 574 28.64 7.22 -0.95
CA ALA A 574 29.02 6.47 0.23
C ALA A 574 29.65 5.11 -0.14
N ARG A 575 30.83 4.84 0.42
CA ARG A 575 31.56 3.58 0.24
C ARG A 575 31.20 2.62 1.36
N PRO A 576 30.89 1.35 1.06
CA PRO A 576 30.51 0.39 2.07
C PRO A 576 31.72 -0.08 2.90
N LEU A 577 31.38 -0.62 4.06
CA LEU A 577 32.21 -1.54 4.84
C LEU A 577 31.66 -2.94 4.64
N PHE A 578 32.50 -3.95 4.74
CA PHE A 578 32.10 -5.34 4.56
C PHE A 578 32.18 -6.06 5.91
N ILE A 579 31.09 -6.70 6.31
CA ILE A 579 31.02 -7.44 7.57
C ILE A 579 30.55 -8.88 7.34
N LYS A 580 31.05 -9.80 8.15
CA LYS A 580 30.54 -11.16 8.21
C LYS A 580 29.43 -11.22 9.25
N VAL A 581 28.28 -11.76 8.88
CA VAL A 581 27.11 -11.89 9.76
C VAL A 581 26.59 -13.32 9.70
N ASP A 582 26.41 -13.92 10.86
CA ASP A 582 25.73 -15.22 10.97
C ASP A 582 24.21 -14.99 10.93
N ILE A 583 23.59 -15.53 9.92
CA ILE A 583 22.13 -15.46 9.76
C ILE A 583 21.50 -16.63 10.53
N PRO A 584 20.57 -16.36 11.46
CA PRO A 584 19.84 -17.40 12.16
C PRO A 584 19.14 -18.36 11.20
N LYS A 585 18.99 -19.63 11.60
CA LYS A 585 18.39 -20.69 10.76
C LYS A 585 16.99 -20.33 10.28
N GLU A 586 16.22 -19.62 11.09
CA GLU A 586 14.87 -19.13 10.75
C GLU A 586 14.85 -18.17 9.54
N TYR A 587 15.93 -17.42 9.34
CA TYR A 587 16.08 -16.52 8.19
C TYR A 587 16.96 -17.09 7.06
N ALA A 588 17.49 -18.30 7.21
CA ALA A 588 18.40 -18.88 6.22
C ALA A 588 17.74 -18.96 4.82
N GLY A 589 16.48 -19.38 4.74
CA GLY A 589 15.67 -19.42 3.53
C GLY A 589 14.97 -18.12 3.16
N ALA A 590 15.05 -17.06 3.99
CA ALA A 590 14.34 -15.82 3.76
C ALA A 590 14.90 -14.99 2.60
N ARG A 591 14.10 -14.08 2.05
CA ARG A 591 14.50 -13.17 0.98
C ARG A 591 15.65 -12.27 1.41
N ARG A 592 16.42 -11.75 0.44
CA ARG A 592 17.54 -10.84 0.72
C ARG A 592 17.09 -9.57 1.46
N GLU A 593 15.91 -9.04 1.14
CA GLU A 593 15.32 -7.87 1.79
C GLU A 593 15.02 -8.15 3.26
N THR A 594 14.51 -9.35 3.57
CA THR A 594 14.25 -9.79 4.95
C THR A 594 15.54 -9.94 5.75
N LYS A 595 16.57 -10.53 5.15
CA LYS A 595 17.90 -10.64 5.78
C LYS A 595 18.53 -9.26 6.00
N ALA A 596 18.44 -8.37 5.00
CA ALA A 596 18.94 -7.01 5.12
C ALA A 596 18.23 -6.25 6.25
N ALA A 597 16.90 -6.32 6.34
CA ALA A 597 16.13 -5.72 7.41
C ALA A 597 16.54 -6.27 8.80
N PHE A 598 16.72 -7.59 8.91
CA PHE A 598 17.21 -8.22 10.14
C PHE A 598 18.58 -7.68 10.55
N ILE A 599 19.52 -7.58 9.62
CA ILE A 599 20.88 -7.08 9.89
C ILE A 599 20.86 -5.60 10.26
N ILE A 600 20.14 -4.78 9.51
CA ILE A 600 19.98 -3.36 9.83
C ILE A 600 19.40 -3.19 11.22
N LYS A 601 18.34 -3.94 11.56
CA LYS A 601 17.75 -3.93 12.91
C LYS A 601 18.78 -4.25 14.00
N GLN A 602 19.61 -5.25 13.79
CA GLN A 602 20.68 -5.59 14.74
C GLN A 602 21.69 -4.44 14.87
N LEU A 603 22.17 -3.90 13.76
CA LEU A 603 23.20 -2.86 13.76
C LEU A 603 22.68 -1.56 14.40
N VAL A 604 21.48 -1.09 14.02
CA VAL A 604 20.94 0.17 14.54
C VAL A 604 20.58 0.11 16.04
N ASN A 605 20.38 -1.10 16.59
CA ASN A 605 20.13 -1.28 18.03
C ASN A 605 21.40 -1.52 18.84
N LYS A 606 22.48 -2.01 18.24
CA LYS A 606 23.76 -2.28 18.93
C LYS A 606 24.73 -1.11 18.88
N ILE A 607 24.72 -0.35 17.79
CA ILE A 607 25.67 0.75 17.56
C ILE A 607 25.06 2.03 18.13
N GLU A 608 25.84 2.78 18.90
CA GLU A 608 25.47 4.13 19.33
C GLU A 608 25.21 5.02 18.11
N ALA A 609 24.12 5.81 18.12
CA ALA A 609 23.62 6.55 16.95
C ALA A 609 23.42 5.69 15.68
N GLY A 610 23.19 4.37 15.81
CA GLY A 610 23.12 3.43 14.68
C GLY A 610 22.06 3.80 13.64
N THR A 611 20.97 4.46 14.03
CA THR A 611 19.95 4.95 13.09
C THR A 611 20.46 6.02 12.14
N GLU A 612 21.50 6.77 12.53
CA GLU A 612 22.13 7.85 11.75
C GLU A 612 23.46 7.42 11.13
N ALA A 613 24.02 6.30 11.60
CA ALA A 613 25.31 5.80 11.12
C ALA A 613 25.14 4.75 9.99
N VAL A 614 24.15 3.87 10.11
CA VAL A 614 23.91 2.77 9.15
C VAL A 614 22.84 3.19 8.15
N MET A 615 23.20 3.50 6.93
CA MET A 615 22.24 3.89 5.88
C MET A 615 21.46 2.70 5.35
N THR A 616 22.15 1.70 4.83
CA THR A 616 21.56 0.49 4.25
C THR A 616 22.55 -0.67 4.29
N VAL A 617 22.03 -1.88 4.12
CA VAL A 617 22.81 -3.11 4.01
C VAL A 617 22.47 -3.81 2.69
N ARG A 618 23.50 -4.30 2.00
CA ARG A 618 23.33 -5.05 0.75
C ARG A 618 24.05 -6.39 0.84
N ASP A 619 23.42 -7.38 0.26
CA ASP A 619 24.03 -8.68 0.05
C ASP A 619 25.15 -8.55 -1.00
N VAL A 620 26.31 -9.09 -0.72
CA VAL A 620 27.47 -9.03 -1.63
C VAL A 620 28.10 -10.40 -1.77
N LEU A 621 28.68 -10.64 -2.93
CA LEU A 621 29.51 -11.78 -3.21
C LEU A 621 30.94 -11.43 -2.82
N PHE A 622 31.50 -12.20 -1.92
CA PHE A 622 32.84 -11.96 -1.39
C PHE A 622 33.74 -13.15 -1.60
N ASP A 623 35.00 -12.93 -1.95
CA ASP A 623 36.01 -13.96 -2.01
C ASP A 623 36.32 -14.50 -0.60
N GLY A 624 36.27 -15.82 -0.45
CA GLY A 624 36.50 -16.48 0.83
C GLY A 624 37.89 -16.27 1.43
N ASP A 625 38.90 -16.05 0.60
CA ASP A 625 40.29 -15.86 1.07
C ASP A 625 40.47 -14.58 1.90
N SER A 626 39.62 -13.59 1.74
CA SER A 626 39.63 -12.37 2.55
C SER A 626 39.11 -12.57 3.99
N PHE A 627 38.45 -13.70 4.27
CA PHE A 627 37.84 -14.06 5.55
C PHE A 627 38.10 -15.52 5.93
N GLU A 628 39.34 -15.96 5.95
CA GLU A 628 39.77 -17.31 6.41
C GLU A 628 39.74 -18.45 5.35
N GLY A 629 39.85 -18.18 4.07
CA GLY A 629 40.10 -19.21 3.05
C GLY A 629 38.96 -20.20 2.80
N LYS A 630 37.69 -19.83 3.03
CA LYS A 630 36.51 -20.68 2.75
C LYS A 630 35.62 -20.05 1.73
N MET A 631 35.27 -20.83 0.71
CA MET A 631 34.18 -20.44 -0.21
C MET A 631 32.89 -20.23 0.56
N ILE A 632 32.27 -19.07 0.39
CA ILE A 632 31.01 -18.74 1.06
C ILE A 632 29.89 -19.43 0.29
N SER A 633 29.23 -20.41 0.91
CA SER A 633 28.01 -20.95 0.37
C SER A 633 26.87 -19.94 0.58
N TRP A 634 25.94 -19.86 -0.35
CA TRP A 634 24.76 -18.99 -0.27
C TRP A 634 23.88 -19.20 0.98
N TYR A 635 23.96 -20.39 1.54
CA TYR A 635 23.19 -20.82 2.69
C TYR A 635 24.12 -20.96 3.90
N GLY A 636 24.43 -19.86 4.56
CA GLY A 636 25.30 -19.90 5.71
C GLY A 636 25.79 -18.52 6.11
N GLN A 637 26.99 -18.47 6.57
CA GLN A 637 27.67 -17.24 6.89
C GLN A 637 27.81 -16.38 5.64
N SER A 638 27.18 -15.21 5.66
CA SER A 638 27.16 -14.29 4.52
C SER A 638 27.95 -13.04 4.85
N VAL A 639 28.59 -12.47 3.83
CA VAL A 639 29.19 -11.14 3.92
C VAL A 639 28.24 -10.11 3.39
N TYR A 640 28.11 -9.01 4.11
CA TYR A 640 27.22 -7.91 3.75
C TYR A 640 27.97 -6.60 3.65
N ALA A 641 27.62 -5.80 2.66
CA ALA A 641 28.07 -4.42 2.51
C ALA A 641 27.17 -3.51 3.36
N VAL A 642 27.76 -2.83 4.33
CA VAL A 642 27.11 -1.86 5.20
C VAL A 642 27.50 -0.46 4.73
N TYR A 643 26.53 0.34 4.34
CA TYR A 643 26.75 1.69 3.82
C TYR A 643 26.49 2.72 4.92
N PRO A 644 27.44 3.63 5.20
CA PRO A 644 27.17 4.84 5.99
C PRO A 644 26.35 5.86 5.18
N PHE A 645 25.85 6.92 5.80
CA PHE A 645 25.20 8.01 5.08
C PHE A 645 26.18 8.89 4.30
N SER A 646 27.43 8.98 4.77
CA SER A 646 28.52 9.69 4.08
C SER A 646 29.86 8.99 4.26
N ASN A 647 30.83 9.31 3.40
CA ASN A 647 32.20 8.81 3.55
C ASN A 647 32.88 9.35 4.83
N GLY A 648 32.47 10.53 5.32
CA GLY A 648 32.97 11.07 6.59
C GLY A 648 32.63 10.25 7.82
N GLN A 649 31.57 9.44 7.75
CA GLN A 649 31.13 8.55 8.84
C GLN A 649 31.74 7.14 8.75
N ARG A 650 32.47 6.82 7.67
CA ARG A 650 32.92 5.45 7.39
C ARG A 650 33.87 4.90 8.47
N ASP A 651 34.83 5.68 8.92
CA ASP A 651 35.82 5.22 9.90
C ASP A 651 35.21 5.08 11.31
N SER A 652 34.33 6.01 11.71
CA SER A 652 33.59 5.89 12.96
C SER A 652 32.67 4.67 12.98
N LEU A 653 31.99 4.39 11.85
CA LEU A 653 31.18 3.20 11.70
C LEU A 653 32.03 1.92 11.74
N ALA A 654 33.20 1.90 11.10
CA ALA A 654 34.11 0.77 11.16
C ALA A 654 34.57 0.47 12.60
N CYS A 655 34.92 1.51 13.35
CA CYS A 655 35.28 1.39 14.76
C CYS A 655 34.11 0.82 15.59
N ALA A 656 32.91 1.38 15.43
CA ALA A 656 31.70 0.94 16.13
C ALA A 656 31.33 -0.51 15.81
N LEU A 657 31.45 -0.93 14.55
CA LEU A 657 31.24 -2.33 14.14
C LEU A 657 32.24 -3.27 14.81
N SER A 658 33.54 -2.92 14.81
CA SER A 658 34.58 -3.72 15.45
C SER A 658 34.39 -3.84 16.96
N GLN A 659 34.02 -2.75 17.64
CA GLN A 659 33.70 -2.74 19.08
C GLN A 659 32.50 -3.62 19.43
N ASN A 660 31.57 -3.79 18.51
CA ASN A 660 30.41 -4.66 18.66
C ASN A 660 30.66 -6.11 18.16
N GLY A 661 31.91 -6.50 17.94
CA GLY A 661 32.34 -7.86 17.64
C GLY A 661 32.17 -8.29 16.18
N TYR A 662 31.92 -7.34 15.25
CA TYR A 662 31.89 -7.66 13.83
C TYR A 662 33.29 -7.66 13.24
N LEU A 663 33.60 -8.69 12.43
CA LEU A 663 34.79 -8.65 11.57
C LEU A 663 34.54 -7.68 10.42
N VAL A 664 35.34 -6.64 10.33
CA VAL A 664 35.22 -5.61 9.31
C VAL A 664 36.30 -5.84 8.25
N GLY A 665 35.86 -6.21 7.04
CA GLY A 665 36.72 -6.37 5.87
C GLY A 665 36.94 -5.04 5.13
N GLN A 666 38.12 -4.91 4.48
CA GLN A 666 38.42 -3.72 3.71
C GLN A 666 37.75 -3.80 2.33
N GLU A 667 38.34 -3.89 1.21
CA GLU A 667 37.65 -3.87 -0.08
C GLU A 667 37.45 -5.27 -0.64
N PRO A 668 36.33 -5.56 -1.38
CA PRO A 668 36.17 -6.84 -2.05
C PRO A 668 37.21 -6.97 -3.17
N LEU A 669 37.77 -8.16 -3.33
CA LEU A 669 38.54 -8.47 -4.52
C LEU A 669 37.71 -8.26 -5.77
N SER A 670 38.32 -7.74 -6.83
CA SER A 670 37.62 -7.51 -8.11
C SER A 670 37.34 -8.87 -8.76
N ILE A 671 36.13 -9.41 -8.51
CA ILE A 671 35.68 -10.66 -9.07
C ILE A 671 35.32 -10.40 -10.56
N LYS A 672 36.12 -10.97 -11.47
CA LYS A 672 35.92 -10.81 -12.91
C LYS A 672 34.91 -11.82 -13.49
N LYS A 673 34.75 -12.97 -12.86
CA LYS A 673 33.82 -14.03 -13.29
C LYS A 673 33.30 -14.79 -12.09
N ILE A 674 32.00 -15.11 -12.13
CA ILE A 674 31.34 -15.89 -11.09
C ILE A 674 30.69 -17.09 -11.78
N GLY A 675 31.12 -18.30 -11.42
CA GLY A 675 30.46 -19.54 -11.82
C GLY A 675 29.42 -19.94 -10.76
N ILE A 676 28.22 -20.28 -11.19
CA ILE A 676 27.16 -20.75 -10.30
C ILE A 676 26.88 -22.21 -10.62
N ARG A 677 27.12 -23.07 -9.68
CA ARG A 677 26.76 -24.49 -9.76
C ARG A 677 25.35 -24.66 -9.23
N ILE A 678 24.43 -25.11 -10.06
CA ILE A 678 23.08 -25.43 -9.65
C ILE A 678 22.99 -26.94 -9.51
N GLU A 679 22.92 -27.41 -8.29
CA GLU A 679 22.67 -28.81 -7.98
C GLU A 679 21.21 -29.01 -7.63
N ASN A 680 20.53 -29.85 -8.39
CA ASN A 680 19.22 -30.34 -7.98
C ASN A 680 19.36 -31.83 -7.62
N ALA A 681 19.25 -32.15 -6.34
CA ALA A 681 19.34 -33.51 -5.83
C ALA A 681 18.27 -34.47 -6.40
N LEU A 682 17.24 -33.95 -7.04
CA LEU A 682 16.13 -34.70 -7.65
C LEU A 682 16.27 -34.88 -9.18
N VAL A 683 17.28 -34.29 -9.82
CA VAL A 683 17.43 -34.31 -11.28
C VAL A 683 18.62 -35.15 -11.70
N GLN A 684 18.36 -36.38 -12.16
CA GLN A 684 19.40 -37.25 -12.72
C GLN A 684 19.53 -37.18 -14.24
N ASP A 685 18.64 -36.50 -14.95
CA ASP A 685 18.55 -36.50 -16.41
C ASP A 685 18.99 -35.14 -17.01
N GLY A 686 19.90 -35.22 -18.01
CA GLY A 686 20.40 -34.03 -18.74
C GLY A 686 19.30 -33.21 -19.46
N GLN A 687 18.21 -33.84 -19.88
CA GLN A 687 17.08 -33.12 -20.50
C GLN A 687 16.33 -32.25 -19.52
N GLN A 688 16.25 -32.63 -18.25
CA GLN A 688 15.64 -31.79 -17.22
C GLN A 688 16.53 -30.58 -16.90
N LEU A 689 17.85 -30.73 -16.86
CA LEU A 689 18.79 -29.62 -16.69
C LEU A 689 18.70 -28.62 -17.85
N GLU A 690 18.53 -29.08 -19.08
CA GLU A 690 18.31 -28.19 -20.22
C GLU A 690 17.02 -27.40 -20.11
N LYS A 691 15.93 -28.01 -19.64
CA LYS A 691 14.66 -27.31 -19.38
C LYS A 691 14.82 -26.25 -18.28
N ILE A 692 15.53 -26.58 -17.21
CA ILE A 692 15.80 -25.65 -16.09
C ILE A 692 16.65 -24.48 -16.58
N ALA A 693 17.76 -24.74 -17.29
CA ALA A 693 18.62 -23.69 -17.84
C ALA A 693 17.87 -22.79 -18.83
N SER A 694 17.07 -23.39 -19.72
CA SER A 694 16.22 -22.66 -20.66
C SER A 694 15.21 -21.77 -19.95
N GLN A 695 14.58 -22.28 -18.90
CA GLN A 695 13.60 -21.51 -18.12
C GLN A 695 14.26 -20.38 -17.35
N LEU A 696 15.42 -20.61 -16.72
CA LEU A 696 16.20 -19.58 -16.04
C LEU A 696 16.57 -18.43 -16.99
N LEU A 697 17.08 -18.76 -18.17
CA LEU A 697 17.45 -17.74 -19.15
C LEU A 697 16.23 -16.97 -19.69
N LYS A 698 15.09 -17.64 -19.91
CA LYS A 698 13.84 -16.97 -20.29
C LYS A 698 13.34 -16.01 -19.22
N ASP A 699 13.36 -16.44 -17.97
CA ASP A 699 12.91 -15.61 -16.84
C ASP A 699 13.82 -14.39 -16.61
N MET A 700 15.08 -14.48 -17.03
CA MET A 700 16.03 -13.37 -17.05
C MET A 700 15.96 -12.53 -18.34
N TYR A 701 15.01 -12.82 -19.25
CA TYR A 701 14.89 -12.18 -20.56
C TYR A 701 16.15 -12.27 -21.42
N MET A 702 16.88 -13.41 -21.31
CA MET A 702 18.13 -13.67 -22.02
C MET A 702 17.89 -14.54 -23.26
N PRO A 703 17.83 -13.99 -24.48
CA PRO A 703 17.76 -14.78 -25.70
C PRO A 703 19.08 -15.54 -25.95
N TYR A 704 18.99 -16.80 -26.30
CA TYR A 704 20.14 -17.69 -26.50
C TYR A 704 19.97 -18.59 -27.72
N ILE A 705 21.10 -19.13 -28.18
CA ILE A 705 21.18 -20.18 -29.18
C ILE A 705 21.73 -21.44 -28.51
N LEU A 706 21.01 -22.54 -28.60
CA LEU A 706 21.39 -23.84 -28.04
C LEU A 706 22.31 -24.59 -28.98
N SER A 707 23.43 -25.10 -28.46
CA SER A 707 24.30 -26.00 -29.20
C SER A 707 24.83 -27.13 -28.32
N ARG A 708 25.00 -28.33 -28.86
CA ARG A 708 25.50 -29.51 -28.14
C ARG A 708 26.80 -30.00 -28.78
N LYS A 709 27.84 -30.18 -27.94
CA LYS A 709 29.12 -30.77 -28.37
C LYS A 709 29.55 -31.82 -27.33
N GLY A 710 29.39 -33.09 -27.67
CA GLY A 710 29.69 -34.20 -26.75
C GLY A 710 28.78 -34.16 -25.52
N ALA A 711 29.37 -34.23 -24.34
CA ALA A 711 28.66 -34.17 -23.07
C ALA A 711 28.30 -32.73 -22.60
N VAL A 712 28.67 -31.70 -23.38
CA VAL A 712 28.45 -30.29 -23.01
C VAL A 712 27.33 -29.68 -23.83
N THR A 713 26.33 -29.13 -23.15
CA THR A 713 25.29 -28.30 -23.75
C THR A 713 25.61 -26.83 -23.52
N ASN A 714 25.73 -26.03 -24.56
CA ASN A 714 26.02 -24.61 -24.50
C ASN A 714 24.78 -23.78 -24.87
N PHE A 715 24.51 -22.76 -24.10
CA PHE A 715 23.52 -21.71 -24.36
C PHE A 715 24.30 -20.42 -24.69
N THR A 716 24.47 -20.14 -25.97
CA THR A 716 25.17 -18.94 -26.42
C THR A 716 24.23 -17.74 -26.34
N ILE A 717 24.52 -16.78 -25.46
CA ILE A 717 23.70 -15.58 -25.30
C ILE A 717 23.85 -14.68 -26.52
N VAL A 718 22.74 -14.18 -27.06
CA VAL A 718 22.74 -13.31 -28.24
C VAL A 718 23.48 -12.00 -27.95
N PRO A 719 24.42 -11.55 -28.81
CA PRO A 719 25.29 -10.39 -28.56
C PRO A 719 24.58 -9.08 -28.19
N LYS A 720 23.39 -8.84 -28.76
CA LYS A 720 22.57 -7.66 -28.38
C LYS A 720 22.11 -7.67 -26.91
N ALA A 721 21.96 -8.84 -26.33
CA ALA A 721 21.57 -9.02 -24.94
C ALA A 721 22.77 -8.85 -23.98
N LEU A 722 23.99 -9.22 -24.40
CA LEU A 722 25.21 -9.12 -23.58
C LEU A 722 25.54 -7.70 -23.12
N LYS A 723 25.14 -6.67 -23.87
CA LYS A 723 25.37 -5.27 -23.48
C LYS A 723 24.47 -4.78 -22.33
N LYS A 724 23.39 -5.48 -22.03
CA LYS A 724 22.37 -5.08 -21.05
C LYS A 724 22.27 -6.03 -19.85
N HIS A 725 22.85 -7.22 -19.93
CA HIS A 725 22.60 -8.29 -18.99
C HIS A 725 23.88 -8.85 -18.36
N VAL A 726 23.71 -9.38 -17.18
CA VAL A 726 24.77 -9.79 -16.27
C VAL A 726 25.32 -11.17 -16.57
N VAL A 727 24.54 -12.07 -17.23
CA VAL A 727 24.96 -13.42 -17.61
C VAL A 727 25.69 -13.37 -18.95
N GLN A 728 26.91 -13.86 -18.98
CA GLN A 728 27.76 -13.90 -20.19
C GLN A 728 27.70 -15.22 -20.92
N SER A 729 27.63 -16.33 -20.19
CA SER A 729 27.47 -17.67 -20.76
C SER A 729 26.67 -18.58 -19.84
N CYS A 730 26.05 -19.61 -20.43
CA CYS A 730 25.39 -20.67 -19.70
C CYS A 730 25.78 -22.01 -20.35
N LYS A 731 26.24 -22.96 -19.56
CA LYS A 731 26.66 -24.30 -20.04
C LYS A 731 26.10 -25.35 -19.07
N ILE A 732 25.81 -26.52 -19.63
CA ILE A 732 25.55 -27.72 -18.85
C ILE A 732 26.71 -28.68 -19.09
N MET A 733 27.38 -29.08 -18.06
CA MET A 733 28.41 -30.10 -18.04
C MET A 733 28.42 -30.82 -16.69
N ASP A 734 28.81 -32.08 -16.67
CA ASP A 734 28.89 -32.90 -15.45
C ASP A 734 27.63 -32.85 -14.56
N LYS A 735 26.45 -32.89 -15.21
CA LYS A 735 25.13 -32.79 -14.54
C LYS A 735 24.89 -31.50 -13.78
N MET A 736 25.54 -30.39 -14.16
CA MET A 736 25.44 -29.09 -13.55
C MET A 736 25.17 -28.01 -14.56
N ILE A 737 24.47 -26.96 -14.15
CA ILE A 737 24.30 -25.72 -14.92
C ILE A 737 25.36 -24.74 -14.44
N LEU A 738 26.26 -24.33 -15.33
CA LEU A 738 27.27 -23.30 -15.08
C LEU A 738 26.82 -22.00 -15.74
N LEU A 739 26.67 -20.94 -14.96
CA LEU A 739 26.39 -19.59 -15.42
C LEU A 739 27.63 -18.72 -15.19
N GLU A 740 28.19 -18.14 -16.23
CA GLU A 740 29.20 -17.09 -16.11
C GLU A 740 28.50 -15.73 -16.02
N CYS A 741 28.72 -15.01 -14.94
CA CYS A 741 28.04 -13.75 -14.65
C CYS A 741 29.05 -12.64 -14.36
N GLN A 742 28.68 -11.38 -14.63
CA GLN A 742 29.41 -10.24 -14.11
C GLN A 742 29.11 -10.05 -12.61
N SER A 743 29.99 -9.36 -11.89
CA SER A 743 29.97 -9.15 -10.44
C SER A 743 28.67 -8.53 -9.83
N LYS A 744 27.71 -8.16 -10.67
CA LYS A 744 26.41 -7.57 -10.26
C LYS A 744 25.22 -8.51 -10.45
N PHE A 745 25.43 -9.81 -10.57
CA PHE A 745 24.34 -10.75 -10.79
C PHE A 745 23.48 -10.95 -9.54
N ASP A 746 22.17 -10.82 -9.71
CA ASP A 746 21.19 -11.07 -8.66
C ASP A 746 20.79 -12.55 -8.64
N LEU A 747 21.33 -13.29 -7.68
CA LEU A 747 21.06 -14.72 -7.51
C LEU A 747 19.73 -15.03 -6.84
N SER A 748 18.98 -14.01 -6.37
CA SER A 748 17.67 -14.22 -5.74
C SER A 748 16.69 -14.93 -6.68
N SER A 749 16.78 -14.65 -8.00
CA SER A 749 15.95 -15.29 -9.01
C SER A 749 16.17 -16.81 -9.13
N ILE A 750 17.36 -17.30 -8.83
CA ILE A 750 17.68 -18.74 -8.84
C ILE A 750 17.18 -19.39 -7.56
N ARG A 751 17.40 -18.74 -6.42
CA ARG A 751 17.00 -19.22 -5.10
C ARG A 751 15.50 -19.26 -4.92
N ASP A 752 14.78 -18.24 -5.39
CA ASP A 752 13.31 -18.15 -5.28
C ASP A 752 12.59 -19.33 -5.99
N LYS A 753 13.31 -20.06 -6.84
CA LYS A 753 12.85 -21.28 -7.51
C LYS A 753 13.24 -22.59 -6.79
N GLY A 754 13.85 -22.48 -5.61
CA GLY A 754 14.22 -23.65 -4.80
C GLY A 754 15.44 -24.41 -5.29
N TYR A 755 16.30 -23.81 -6.14
CA TYR A 755 17.55 -24.44 -6.57
C TYR A 755 18.68 -24.16 -5.58
N ILE A 756 19.50 -25.18 -5.32
CA ILE A 756 20.74 -25.02 -4.56
C ILE A 756 21.82 -24.50 -5.53
N ALA A 757 22.34 -23.32 -5.25
CA ALA A 757 23.40 -22.72 -6.04
C ALA A 757 24.68 -22.64 -5.22
N GLN A 758 25.78 -23.16 -5.75
CA GLN A 758 27.12 -22.97 -5.21
C GLN A 758 27.89 -21.99 -6.08
N LEU A 759 28.60 -21.08 -5.46
CA LEU A 759 29.50 -20.16 -6.14
C LEU A 759 30.81 -20.89 -6.46
N LEU A 760 31.18 -20.84 -7.74
CA LEU A 760 32.51 -21.20 -8.20
C LEU A 760 33.22 -19.90 -8.58
N ILE A 761 34.31 -19.59 -7.89
CA ILE A 761 35.16 -18.44 -8.19
C ILE A 761 36.38 -18.96 -8.91
N GLU A 762 36.62 -18.53 -10.16
CA GLU A 762 37.88 -18.75 -10.91
C GLU A 762 38.72 -17.47 -10.89
#